data_bd4f2e7e807d434b99793ac41f9c10ce
#
_entry.id   bd4f2e7e807d434b99793ac41f9c10ce
#
_cell.length_a   1.000
_cell.length_b   1.000
_cell.length_c   1.000
_cell.angle_alpha   90.00
_cell.angle_beta   90.00
_cell.angle_gamma   90.00
#
_symmetry.space_group_name_H-M   'P 1'
#
loop_
_entity.id
_entity.type
_entity.pdbx_description
1 polymer ?
#
loop_
_entity_poly.entity_id
_entity_poly.type
_entity_poly.pdbx_seq_one_letter_code
_entity_poly.pdbx_strand_id
1 'polypeptide(L)'
;MLRSSAPAALGVETVALTDCDREPIHRPDAIQPYGLLLIADARTLRVVAGAGDIEGRLCETWQGMPLDTLLGIPAERLRPTDAPFGKTSMISDIPYVKGIAEQFNVMSRVQGENILVELEPPAPLGVSPLSILTEIDRLAEQFELSPDVTALCGQAAEAFRRLTGFDRVMIYRFLEDGSGEVLAEDRSDQLGSLLNHRFPATDIPVQARALYVRNRIRTIPDVSYIPAPIRPANAGVDGIDLSDISLRSVSPVHMQYMRNMGVAASASVSIVLDGMLWGLVACHHATPRLLGNEARAACNTLAGVMSRQLRAKEELATYQERLRLRNAMDMLQARTDPDLSVRDLIRTLTPDLRAMFPSHGFAVLQGDDIRRDGICPSPEALAALGRWIEQRNDAGVFSSANLASVYPEARAFRESGSGVLAVSLPLPTPILLLWLRAEVVETIEWAGNPHAKTDAPSGAPLQPRTSFETWSETVRGQSARWNNEQLQTARRLRRSLMETHHTVQLRELNQTLNVTLTEREKLLRQKDFLIREVNHRVQNSLQLVASFLKLQSRSTKNDETNTSLAEAQRRIAAIGLVHRRLYRDETFGVIDLSRYLEELCLELCSSIGEDWTRQLTLSLTPALISADRAINIGLVVTELVINTSKYAYDGAPGPLSIALTLHDDRLAVSVSDRGQHDADPQSSGFGLRMMNAVVSSLSGVLKYDRLNPGLRAVVSLPIEALPNGMETGLPH
;
A
#
# COMPACT_ATOMS: atom_id res chain seq x y z
N MET A 1 -1.53 -19.42 -6.62
CA MET A 1 -2.07 -19.46 -5.24
C MET A 1 -1.63 -18.18 -4.51
N LEU A 2 -2.42 -17.12 -4.68
CA LEU A 2 -2.22 -15.84 -4.00
C LEU A 2 -3.20 -15.81 -2.82
N ARG A 3 -2.68 -15.87 -1.61
CA ARG A 3 -3.47 -15.67 -0.40
C ARG A 3 -3.73 -14.17 -0.23
N SER A 4 -5.00 -13.79 -0.38
CA SER A 4 -5.56 -12.50 0.00
C SER A 4 -5.41 -12.34 1.53
N SER A 5 -4.57 -11.41 1.97
CA SER A 5 -4.56 -10.92 3.35
C SER A 5 -5.69 -9.90 3.51
N ALA A 6 -6.70 -10.27 4.27
CA ALA A 6 -7.73 -9.35 4.73
C ALA A 6 -7.09 -8.25 5.62
N PRO A 7 -7.59 -7.00 5.56
CA PRO A 7 -7.11 -5.94 6.45
C PRO A 7 -7.51 -6.25 7.89
N ALA A 8 -6.57 -6.05 8.82
CA ALA A 8 -6.80 -6.18 10.25
C ALA A 8 -7.97 -5.28 10.67
N ALA A 9 -8.99 -5.89 11.25
CA ALA A 9 -10.10 -5.20 11.88
C ALA A 9 -9.56 -4.31 13.00
N LEU A 10 -9.81 -3.01 12.90
CA LEU A 10 -9.71 -2.06 14.00
C LEU A 10 -10.52 -2.64 15.16
N GLY A 11 -9.87 -2.82 16.32
CA GLY A 11 -10.51 -3.30 17.52
C GLY A 11 -11.68 -2.40 17.91
N VAL A 12 -12.89 -2.81 17.54
CA VAL A 12 -14.10 -2.35 18.18
C VAL A 12 -14.07 -3.00 19.56
N GLU A 13 -13.83 -2.21 20.61
CA GLU A 13 -14.14 -2.63 21.97
C GLU A 13 -15.57 -3.13 21.96
N THR A 14 -15.76 -4.41 22.19
CA THR A 14 -17.09 -5.02 22.34
C THR A 14 -17.69 -4.39 23.59
N VAL A 15 -18.60 -3.44 23.40
CA VAL A 15 -19.44 -2.90 24.47
C VAL A 15 -20.12 -4.10 25.14
N ALA A 16 -19.83 -4.31 26.42
CA ALA A 16 -20.43 -5.41 27.17
C ALA A 16 -21.97 -5.26 27.12
N LEU A 17 -22.65 -6.30 26.63
CA LEU A 17 -24.11 -6.34 26.59
C LEU A 17 -24.66 -6.14 27.99
N THR A 18 -25.46 -5.09 28.18
CA THR A 18 -26.15 -4.84 29.43
C THR A 18 -27.40 -5.72 29.53
N ASP A 19 -27.97 -5.88 30.73
CA ASP A 19 -29.22 -6.61 30.87
C ASP A 19 -30.38 -5.94 30.10
N CYS A 20 -30.30 -4.60 29.88
CA CYS A 20 -31.23 -3.88 29.01
C CYS A 20 -31.16 -4.32 27.55
N ASP A 21 -30.01 -4.79 27.06
CA ASP A 21 -29.84 -5.30 25.70
C ASP A 21 -30.50 -6.67 25.46
N ARG A 22 -30.95 -7.35 26.53
CA ARG A 22 -31.57 -8.67 26.48
C ARG A 22 -33.08 -8.65 26.50
N GLU A 23 -33.72 -7.52 26.81
CA GLU A 23 -35.16 -7.38 26.85
C GLU A 23 -35.76 -7.61 25.43
N PRO A 24 -36.74 -8.52 25.23
CA PRO A 24 -37.28 -8.78 23.89
C PRO A 24 -38.28 -7.68 23.50
N ILE A 25 -37.86 -6.43 23.40
CA ILE A 25 -38.68 -5.25 23.12
C ILE A 25 -39.46 -5.31 21.80
N HIS A 26 -39.14 -6.24 20.93
CA HIS A 26 -39.86 -6.51 19.67
C HIS A 26 -41.04 -7.44 19.86
N ARG A 27 -41.15 -8.13 21.00
CA ARG A 27 -42.23 -9.08 21.35
C ARG A 27 -42.81 -8.79 22.73
N PRO A 28 -43.45 -7.64 22.93
CA PRO A 28 -43.96 -7.23 24.23
C PRO A 28 -45.31 -7.89 24.57
N ASP A 29 -45.88 -8.69 23.67
CA ASP A 29 -47.19 -9.34 23.78
C ASP A 29 -48.33 -8.38 24.17
N ALA A 30 -48.18 -7.10 23.92
CA ALA A 30 -49.12 -6.04 24.26
C ALA A 30 -48.95 -4.81 23.30
N ILE A 31 -49.99 -4.00 23.25
CA ILE A 31 -50.03 -2.74 22.52
C ILE A 31 -50.27 -1.56 23.44
N GLN A 32 -50.04 -0.37 22.94
CA GLN A 32 -50.50 0.91 23.52
C GLN A 32 -52.00 1.03 23.30
N PRO A 33 -52.81 1.38 24.31
CA PRO A 33 -54.29 1.29 24.29
C PRO A 33 -55.01 2.36 23.47
N TYR A 34 -54.27 3.32 22.88
CA TYR A 34 -54.89 4.39 22.08
C TYR A 34 -55.43 3.84 20.73
N GLY A 35 -54.96 2.69 20.26
CA GLY A 35 -55.44 2.03 19.08
C GLY A 35 -55.84 0.56 19.35
N LEU A 36 -56.23 -0.15 18.29
CA LEU A 36 -56.59 -1.57 18.33
C LEU A 36 -55.71 -2.38 17.38
N LEU A 37 -55.35 -3.58 17.77
CA LEU A 37 -54.66 -4.53 16.92
C LEU A 37 -55.51 -5.78 16.67
N LEU A 38 -55.73 -6.13 15.41
CA LEU A 38 -56.35 -7.38 15.03
C LEU A 38 -55.28 -8.27 14.35
N ILE A 39 -55.23 -9.54 14.72
CA ILE A 39 -54.36 -10.53 14.14
C ILE A 39 -55.28 -11.60 13.49
N ALA A 40 -55.14 -11.78 12.18
CA ALA A 40 -55.94 -12.69 11.42
C ALA A 40 -55.04 -13.72 10.69
N ASP A 41 -55.52 -14.95 10.52
CA ASP A 41 -54.89 -15.94 9.67
C ASP A 41 -54.90 -15.45 8.20
N ALA A 42 -53.76 -15.49 7.53
CA ALA A 42 -53.60 -14.90 6.18
C ALA A 42 -54.35 -15.69 5.09
N ARG A 43 -54.67 -16.95 5.34
CA ARG A 43 -55.37 -17.80 4.38
C ARG A 43 -56.89 -17.67 4.50
N THR A 44 -57.40 -17.74 5.73
CA THR A 44 -58.82 -17.71 6.01
C THR A 44 -59.37 -16.33 6.25
N LEU A 45 -58.51 -15.32 6.52
CA LEU A 45 -58.86 -13.98 6.95
C LEU A 45 -59.65 -13.92 8.24
N ARG A 46 -59.68 -15.01 9.04
CA ARG A 46 -60.39 -14.99 10.32
C ARG A 46 -59.49 -14.42 11.41
N VAL A 47 -60.07 -13.56 12.21
CA VAL A 47 -59.38 -12.94 13.35
C VAL A 47 -59.14 -14.00 14.42
N VAL A 48 -57.87 -14.25 14.73
CA VAL A 48 -57.45 -15.28 15.70
C VAL A 48 -57.09 -14.63 17.05
N ALA A 49 -56.57 -13.43 17.04
CA ALA A 49 -56.25 -12.65 18.27
C ALA A 49 -56.42 -11.16 18.05
N GLY A 50 -56.41 -10.39 19.14
CA GLY A 50 -56.47 -8.94 19.10
C GLY A 50 -56.06 -8.30 20.42
N ALA A 51 -55.83 -7.01 20.38
CA ALA A 51 -55.47 -6.22 21.57
C ALA A 51 -56.14 -4.85 21.55
N GLY A 52 -56.30 -4.26 22.72
CA GLY A 52 -57.05 -3.03 22.90
C GLY A 52 -58.51 -3.29 23.29
N ASP A 53 -59.30 -2.21 23.46
CA ASP A 53 -60.72 -2.27 23.78
C ASP A 53 -61.55 -2.46 22.51
N ILE A 54 -61.44 -3.68 21.93
CA ILE A 54 -62.13 -4.03 20.67
C ILE A 54 -63.63 -4.06 20.87
N GLU A 55 -64.08 -4.63 22.00
CA GLU A 55 -65.49 -4.77 22.34
C GLU A 55 -66.18 -3.41 22.49
N GLY A 56 -65.55 -2.45 23.19
CA GLY A 56 -66.12 -1.13 23.42
C GLY A 56 -66.01 -0.17 22.23
N ARG A 57 -65.06 -0.41 21.30
CA ARG A 57 -64.75 0.57 20.26
C ARG A 57 -65.07 0.10 18.84
N LEU A 58 -64.98 -1.20 18.55
CA LEU A 58 -65.15 -1.73 17.19
C LEU A 58 -66.37 -2.62 17.08
N CYS A 59 -66.42 -3.73 17.83
CA CYS A 59 -67.48 -4.75 17.74
C CYS A 59 -67.46 -5.67 18.96
N GLU A 60 -68.64 -5.97 19.54
CA GLU A 60 -68.75 -6.83 20.73
C GLU A 60 -68.29 -8.26 20.50
N THR A 61 -68.45 -8.81 19.26
CA THR A 61 -68.02 -10.15 18.88
C THR A 61 -67.06 -10.07 17.70
N TRP A 62 -65.79 -10.16 17.94
CA TRP A 62 -64.77 -10.02 16.92
C TRP A 62 -63.96 -11.31 16.66
N GLN A 63 -63.79 -12.17 17.68
CA GLN A 63 -62.96 -13.35 17.58
C GLN A 63 -63.57 -14.37 16.61
N GLY A 64 -62.77 -14.91 15.70
CA GLY A 64 -63.20 -15.86 14.66
C GLY A 64 -64.03 -15.22 13.52
N MET A 65 -64.36 -13.94 13.58
CA MET A 65 -65.03 -13.24 12.49
C MET A 65 -64.09 -13.10 11.28
N PRO A 66 -64.60 -13.11 10.04
CA PRO A 66 -63.84 -12.72 8.87
C PRO A 66 -63.47 -11.24 8.95
N LEU A 67 -62.20 -10.94 8.66
CA LEU A 67 -61.62 -9.59 8.77
C LEU A 67 -62.30 -8.60 7.80
N ASP A 68 -62.66 -9.03 6.60
CA ASP A 68 -63.41 -8.28 5.60
C ASP A 68 -64.80 -7.84 6.08
N THR A 69 -65.51 -8.78 6.74
CA THR A 69 -66.83 -8.51 7.33
C THR A 69 -66.70 -7.55 8.52
N LEU A 70 -65.72 -7.80 9.39
CA LEU A 70 -65.53 -6.95 10.60
C LEU A 70 -65.16 -5.51 10.26
N LEU A 71 -64.35 -5.33 9.24
CA LEU A 71 -63.85 -4.00 8.85
C LEU A 71 -64.69 -3.34 7.73
N GLY A 72 -65.56 -4.10 7.06
CA GLY A 72 -66.23 -3.63 5.86
C GLY A 72 -65.31 -3.36 4.67
N ILE A 73 -64.18 -4.05 4.62
CA ILE A 73 -63.12 -3.85 3.62
C ILE A 73 -63.02 -5.10 2.75
N PRO A 74 -63.03 -5.02 1.41
CA PRO A 74 -62.88 -6.20 0.56
C PRO A 74 -61.59 -6.96 0.88
N ALA A 75 -61.67 -8.31 0.91
CA ALA A 75 -60.56 -9.21 1.24
C ALA A 75 -59.31 -8.94 0.40
N GLU A 76 -59.48 -8.55 -0.86
CA GLU A 76 -58.43 -8.25 -1.81
C GLU A 76 -57.57 -7.01 -1.38
N ARG A 77 -58.20 -6.07 -0.70
CA ARG A 77 -57.51 -4.87 -0.19
C ARG A 77 -56.79 -5.13 1.15
N LEU A 78 -57.19 -6.14 1.89
CA LEU A 78 -56.53 -6.55 3.13
C LEU A 78 -55.30 -7.39 2.89
N ARG A 79 -55.15 -7.96 1.68
CA ARG A 79 -53.94 -8.71 1.25
C ARG A 79 -53.07 -7.80 0.37
N PRO A 80 -51.94 -7.33 0.84
CA PRO A 80 -51.00 -6.63 -0.01
C PRO A 80 -50.43 -7.56 -1.08
N THR A 81 -50.79 -7.32 -2.35
CA THR A 81 -50.45 -8.20 -3.48
C THR A 81 -49.01 -8.05 -3.97
N ASP A 82 -48.34 -6.93 -3.73
CA ASP A 82 -47.05 -6.62 -4.36
C ASP A 82 -46.01 -5.93 -3.44
N ALA A 83 -46.18 -5.99 -2.13
CA ALA A 83 -45.18 -5.44 -1.24
C ALA A 83 -44.02 -6.43 -1.03
N PRO A 84 -42.74 -6.01 -1.26
CA PRO A 84 -41.60 -6.85 -0.87
C PRO A 84 -41.72 -7.20 0.62
N PHE A 85 -41.39 -8.44 0.99
CA PHE A 85 -41.41 -8.96 2.35
C PHE A 85 -40.94 -7.87 3.35
N GLY A 86 -41.76 -7.53 4.33
CA GLY A 86 -41.43 -6.63 5.40
C GLY A 86 -41.76 -5.13 5.21
N LYS A 87 -42.42 -4.72 4.12
CA LYS A 87 -42.95 -3.36 4.02
C LYS A 87 -44.41 -3.29 4.39
N THR A 88 -44.78 -2.35 5.24
CA THR A 88 -46.15 -2.01 5.59
C THR A 88 -46.87 -1.49 4.35
N SER A 89 -47.90 -2.17 3.88
CA SER A 89 -48.79 -1.59 2.90
C SER A 89 -49.90 -0.85 3.65
N MET A 90 -49.89 0.44 3.48
CA MET A 90 -50.96 1.33 3.96
C MET A 90 -52.14 1.16 2.99
N ILE A 91 -53.29 0.84 3.49
CA ILE A 91 -54.53 0.80 2.69
C ILE A 91 -54.99 2.28 2.59
N SER A 92 -54.42 3.02 1.62
CA SER A 92 -54.64 4.46 1.49
C SER A 92 -55.96 4.89 0.92
N ASP A 93 -56.72 3.98 0.30
CA ASP A 93 -57.95 4.31 -0.43
C ASP A 93 -59.24 4.04 0.36
N ILE A 94 -59.10 3.65 1.63
CA ILE A 94 -60.28 3.44 2.49
C ILE A 94 -60.38 4.65 3.42
N PRO A 95 -61.46 5.42 3.29
CA PRO A 95 -61.51 6.66 4.05
C PRO A 95 -61.48 6.41 5.56
N TYR A 96 -62.19 5.52 6.10
CA TYR A 96 -62.14 5.12 7.52
C TYR A 96 -62.97 3.85 7.76
N VAL A 97 -62.54 3.04 8.70
CA VAL A 97 -63.40 1.98 9.26
C VAL A 97 -64.25 2.57 10.37
N LYS A 98 -65.53 2.36 10.29
CA LYS A 98 -66.49 2.83 11.27
C LYS A 98 -66.48 1.88 12.47
N GLY A 99 -66.08 2.39 13.63
CA GLY A 99 -66.30 1.74 14.91
C GLY A 99 -67.64 2.09 15.51
N ILE A 100 -67.85 1.74 16.80
CA ILE A 100 -69.11 1.98 17.52
C ILE A 100 -69.37 3.48 17.65
N ALA A 101 -68.43 4.25 18.12
CA ALA A 101 -68.56 5.68 18.36
C ALA A 101 -67.50 6.54 17.65
N GLU A 102 -66.58 5.96 16.91
CA GLU A 102 -65.46 6.63 16.28
C GLU A 102 -65.11 6.00 14.92
N GLN A 103 -64.21 6.64 14.18
CA GLN A 103 -63.64 6.13 12.94
C GLN A 103 -62.19 5.75 13.19
N PHE A 104 -61.63 4.82 12.40
CA PHE A 104 -60.26 4.38 12.51
C PHE A 104 -59.51 4.50 11.16
N ASN A 105 -58.31 4.95 11.19
CA ASN A 105 -57.31 4.75 10.14
C ASN A 105 -56.87 3.30 10.21
N VAL A 106 -56.73 2.65 9.06
CA VAL A 106 -56.37 1.24 8.97
C VAL A 106 -55.01 1.06 8.34
N MET A 107 -54.14 0.33 9.00
CA MET A 107 -52.88 -0.16 8.43
C MET A 107 -52.83 -1.66 8.51
N SER A 108 -52.60 -2.35 7.40
CA SER A 108 -52.46 -3.79 7.38
C SER A 108 -51.08 -4.24 6.92
N ARG A 109 -50.65 -5.36 7.49
CA ARG A 109 -49.37 -5.97 7.18
C ARG A 109 -49.43 -7.47 7.21
N VAL A 110 -48.84 -8.16 6.25
CA VAL A 110 -48.65 -9.62 6.27
C VAL A 110 -47.34 -9.95 6.95
N GLN A 111 -47.39 -10.88 7.91
CA GLN A 111 -46.24 -11.40 8.63
C GLN A 111 -46.33 -12.90 8.77
N GLY A 112 -45.59 -13.65 7.95
CA GLY A 112 -45.67 -15.09 7.91
C GLY A 112 -47.08 -15.57 7.52
N GLU A 113 -47.73 -16.35 8.39
CA GLU A 113 -49.08 -16.83 8.20
C GLU A 113 -50.16 -15.91 8.76
N ASN A 114 -49.78 -14.72 9.28
CA ASN A 114 -50.69 -13.78 9.91
C ASN A 114 -50.79 -12.47 9.14
N ILE A 115 -51.97 -11.87 9.19
CA ILE A 115 -52.20 -10.46 8.82
C ILE A 115 -52.41 -9.68 10.11
N LEU A 116 -51.58 -8.65 10.32
CA LEU A 116 -51.72 -7.73 11.43
C LEU A 116 -52.36 -6.46 10.90
N VAL A 117 -53.46 -6.06 11.55
CA VAL A 117 -54.20 -4.83 11.22
C VAL A 117 -54.22 -3.89 12.44
N GLU A 118 -53.61 -2.76 12.24
CA GLU A 118 -53.65 -1.66 13.22
C GLU A 118 -54.82 -0.74 12.90
N LEU A 119 -55.60 -0.41 13.91
CA LEU A 119 -56.69 0.55 13.86
C LEU A 119 -56.36 1.70 14.81
N GLU A 120 -56.15 2.87 14.27
CA GLU A 120 -55.81 4.05 15.06
C GLU A 120 -56.87 5.13 14.88
N PRO A 121 -57.28 5.85 15.96
CA PRO A 121 -58.18 6.96 15.81
C PRO A 121 -57.56 8.07 14.94
N PRO A 122 -58.34 8.73 14.08
CA PRO A 122 -57.82 9.86 13.31
C PRO A 122 -57.49 11.01 14.28
N ALA A 123 -56.29 11.54 14.14
CA ALA A 123 -55.97 12.76 14.86
C ALA A 123 -56.68 13.92 14.20
N PRO A 124 -57.23 14.87 14.99
CA PRO A 124 -57.84 16.07 14.42
C PRO A 124 -56.79 16.89 13.69
N LEU A 125 -56.83 16.89 12.36
CA LEU A 125 -56.01 17.77 11.54
C LEU A 125 -56.71 19.09 11.32
N GLY A 126 -56.09 20.14 11.82
CA GLY A 126 -56.45 21.49 11.46
C GLY A 126 -55.93 21.96 10.09
N VAL A 127 -55.27 21.09 9.33
CA VAL A 127 -54.50 21.46 8.13
C VAL A 127 -54.81 20.49 7.00
N SER A 128 -55.00 21.01 5.77
CA SER A 128 -55.26 20.15 4.61
C SER A 128 -54.01 19.36 4.18
N PRO A 129 -54.15 18.17 3.58
CA PRO A 129 -53.01 17.42 3.02
C PRO A 129 -52.18 18.23 2.02
N LEU A 130 -52.79 19.10 1.23
CA LEU A 130 -52.09 19.99 0.29
C LEU A 130 -51.18 20.98 1.02
N SER A 131 -51.64 21.53 2.13
CA SER A 131 -50.84 22.45 2.95
C SER A 131 -49.62 21.75 3.56
N ILE A 132 -49.76 20.46 3.95
CA ILE A 132 -48.64 19.67 4.44
C ILE A 132 -47.60 19.45 3.33
N LEU A 133 -48.02 19.10 2.13
CA LEU A 133 -47.10 18.91 0.96
C LEU A 133 -46.37 20.21 0.65
N THR A 134 -47.08 21.34 0.56
CA THR A 134 -46.49 22.66 0.30
C THR A 134 -45.45 23.03 1.38
N GLU A 135 -45.73 22.72 2.64
CA GLU A 135 -44.80 23.01 3.73
C GLU A 135 -43.57 22.11 3.67
N ILE A 136 -43.74 20.82 3.31
CA ILE A 136 -42.61 19.89 3.10
C ILE A 136 -41.70 20.39 1.97
N ASP A 137 -42.27 20.83 0.84
CA ASP A 137 -41.46 21.34 -0.30
C ASP A 137 -40.68 22.61 0.12
N ARG A 138 -41.33 23.55 0.79
CA ARG A 138 -40.67 24.74 1.32
C ARG A 138 -39.54 24.42 2.29
N LEU A 139 -39.75 23.44 3.18
CA LEU A 139 -38.73 22.99 4.13
C LEU A 139 -37.58 22.23 3.43
N ALA A 140 -37.89 21.51 2.38
CA ALA A 140 -36.87 20.82 1.56
C ALA A 140 -35.91 21.83 0.92
N GLU A 141 -36.44 22.92 0.33
CA GLU A 141 -35.62 24.01 -0.21
C GLU A 141 -34.79 24.70 0.90
N GLN A 142 -35.40 24.95 2.06
CA GLN A 142 -34.69 25.55 3.19
C GLN A 142 -33.51 24.67 3.66
N PHE A 143 -33.71 23.37 3.75
CA PHE A 143 -32.67 22.42 4.12
C PHE A 143 -31.53 22.34 3.09
N GLU A 144 -31.86 22.48 1.81
CA GLU A 144 -30.85 22.50 0.72
C GLU A 144 -29.96 23.76 0.86
N LEU A 145 -30.54 24.90 1.15
CA LEU A 145 -29.82 26.17 1.29
C LEU A 145 -29.03 26.30 2.60
N SER A 146 -29.15 25.37 3.53
CA SER A 146 -28.39 25.43 4.78
C SER A 146 -26.88 25.39 4.49
N PRO A 147 -26.07 26.25 5.14
CA PRO A 147 -24.64 26.33 4.86
C PRO A 147 -23.87 25.08 5.32
N ASP A 148 -24.26 24.48 6.43
CA ASP A 148 -23.56 23.34 7.05
C ASP A 148 -24.52 22.42 7.82
N VAL A 149 -23.98 21.38 8.43
CA VAL A 149 -24.75 20.40 9.22
C VAL A 149 -25.40 21.03 10.46
N THR A 150 -24.74 21.98 11.13
CA THR A 150 -25.23 22.62 12.34
C THR A 150 -26.47 23.48 12.04
N ALA A 151 -26.39 24.30 11.00
CA ALA A 151 -27.50 25.13 10.56
C ALA A 151 -28.67 24.24 10.07
N LEU A 152 -28.42 23.17 9.34
CA LEU A 152 -29.44 22.21 8.92
C LEU A 152 -30.15 21.58 10.13
N CYS A 153 -29.41 21.15 11.15
CA CYS A 153 -29.98 20.57 12.36
C CYS A 153 -30.87 21.60 13.13
N GLY A 154 -30.44 22.86 13.22
CA GLY A 154 -31.22 23.91 13.81
C GLY A 154 -32.56 24.16 13.10
N GLN A 155 -32.50 24.29 11.78
CA GLN A 155 -33.71 24.45 10.94
C GLN A 155 -34.62 23.22 11.01
N ALA A 156 -34.04 22.01 11.09
CA ALA A 156 -34.81 20.77 11.23
C ALA A 156 -35.52 20.73 12.58
N ALA A 157 -34.90 21.08 13.71
CA ALA A 157 -35.52 21.10 15.02
C ALA A 157 -36.75 22.03 15.02
N GLU A 158 -36.63 23.22 14.47
CA GLU A 158 -37.72 24.18 14.33
C GLU A 158 -38.85 23.64 13.42
N ALA A 159 -38.49 23.08 12.27
CA ALA A 159 -39.45 22.53 11.31
C ALA A 159 -40.26 21.38 11.89
N PHE A 160 -39.60 20.41 12.54
CA PHE A 160 -40.28 19.29 13.17
C PHE A 160 -41.13 19.74 14.38
N ARG A 161 -40.70 20.75 15.13
CA ARG A 161 -41.53 21.28 16.22
C ARG A 161 -42.81 21.93 15.69
N ARG A 162 -42.76 22.72 14.65
CA ARG A 162 -43.95 23.29 14.00
C ARG A 162 -44.86 22.21 13.45
N LEU A 163 -44.30 21.17 12.80
CA LEU A 163 -45.07 20.10 12.18
C LEU A 163 -45.76 19.19 13.22
N THR A 164 -45.10 18.90 14.33
CA THR A 164 -45.59 17.95 15.35
C THR A 164 -46.37 18.69 16.47
N GLY A 165 -46.03 19.95 16.70
CA GLY A 165 -46.56 20.77 17.83
C GLY A 165 -46.10 20.25 19.20
N PHE A 166 -44.99 19.52 19.29
CA PHE A 166 -44.42 19.10 20.55
C PHE A 166 -43.70 20.28 21.24
N ASP A 167 -43.60 20.23 22.58
CA ASP A 167 -42.99 21.29 23.35
C ASP A 167 -41.48 21.44 23.15
N ARG A 168 -40.80 20.32 22.90
CA ARG A 168 -39.36 20.28 22.66
C ARG A 168 -39.07 19.28 21.55
N VAL A 169 -38.28 19.71 20.57
CA VAL A 169 -37.75 18.85 19.49
C VAL A 169 -36.23 19.00 19.43
N MET A 170 -35.56 17.89 19.43
CA MET A 170 -34.09 17.80 19.44
C MET A 170 -33.59 16.99 18.25
N ILE A 171 -32.50 17.41 17.69
CA ILE A 171 -31.72 16.58 16.75
C ILE A 171 -30.61 15.92 17.56
N TYR A 172 -30.81 14.64 17.81
CA TYR A 172 -29.92 13.79 18.60
C TYR A 172 -29.05 12.97 17.65
N ARG A 173 -27.72 13.07 17.81
CA ARG A 173 -26.72 12.35 17.00
C ARG A 173 -26.09 11.25 17.83
N PHE A 174 -25.90 10.05 17.24
CA PHE A 174 -25.09 8.99 17.83
C PHE A 174 -23.61 9.23 17.54
N LEU A 175 -22.76 9.07 18.55
CA LEU A 175 -21.30 9.16 18.46
C LEU A 175 -20.68 7.77 18.28
N GLU A 176 -19.39 7.73 17.96
CA GLU A 176 -18.67 6.47 17.71
C GLU A 176 -18.60 5.55 18.94
N ASP A 177 -18.55 6.13 20.14
CA ASP A 177 -18.56 5.41 21.43
C ASP A 177 -19.95 4.90 21.82
N GLY A 178 -20.94 5.15 20.98
CA GLY A 178 -22.33 4.79 21.19
C GLY A 178 -23.11 5.77 22.09
N SER A 179 -22.47 6.76 22.68
CA SER A 179 -23.18 7.85 23.34
C SER A 179 -23.93 8.71 22.32
N GLY A 180 -24.81 9.59 22.79
CA GLY A 180 -25.50 10.52 21.93
C GLY A 180 -25.35 11.95 22.40
N GLU A 181 -25.50 12.87 21.47
CA GLU A 181 -25.37 14.31 21.70
C GLU A 181 -26.53 15.07 21.05
N VAL A 182 -27.07 16.08 21.76
CA VAL A 182 -28.08 16.98 21.21
C VAL A 182 -27.41 18.11 20.44
N LEU A 183 -27.44 18.03 19.10
CA LEU A 183 -26.80 19.01 18.21
C LEU A 183 -27.64 20.29 18.04
N ALA A 184 -28.95 20.15 18.09
CA ALA A 184 -29.88 21.27 17.94
C ALA A 184 -31.13 21.00 18.73
N GLU A 185 -31.76 22.05 19.19
CA GLU A 185 -33.01 22.03 19.96
C GLU A 185 -33.88 23.23 19.59
N ASP A 186 -35.19 22.98 19.45
CA ASP A 186 -36.21 24.01 19.46
C ASP A 186 -37.28 23.64 20.53
N ARG A 187 -37.59 24.52 21.45
CA ARG A 187 -38.42 24.22 22.60
C ARG A 187 -39.32 25.39 23.03
N SER A 188 -40.38 25.04 23.76
CA SER A 188 -41.19 25.99 24.56
C SER A 188 -40.57 26.13 25.95
N ASP A 189 -41.06 27.09 26.73
CA ASP A 189 -40.59 27.31 28.09
C ASP A 189 -41.07 26.25 29.11
N GLN A 190 -41.90 25.29 28.69
CA GLN A 190 -42.44 24.23 29.54
C GLN A 190 -41.43 23.13 29.89
N LEU A 191 -40.44 22.92 29.05
CA LEU A 191 -39.41 21.91 29.25
C LEU A 191 -38.04 22.57 29.28
N GLY A 192 -37.14 22.08 30.16
CA GLY A 192 -35.75 22.54 30.24
C GLY A 192 -34.94 22.24 28.97
N SER A 193 -33.87 22.99 28.75
CA SER A 193 -32.97 22.76 27.61
C SER A 193 -32.10 21.54 27.84
N LEU A 194 -31.87 20.79 26.76
CA LEU A 194 -30.91 19.68 26.67
C LEU A 194 -29.90 19.91 25.52
N LEU A 195 -29.83 21.12 24.98
CA LEU A 195 -28.91 21.47 23.93
C LEU A 195 -27.47 21.21 24.41
N ASN A 196 -26.65 20.59 23.57
CA ASN A 196 -25.26 20.16 23.83
C ASN A 196 -25.09 19.12 24.95
N HIS A 197 -26.19 18.59 25.53
CA HIS A 197 -26.09 17.52 26.50
C HIS A 197 -25.76 16.19 25.83
N ARG A 198 -24.90 15.41 26.48
CA ARG A 198 -24.60 14.03 26.11
C ARG A 198 -25.41 13.03 26.94
N PHE A 199 -25.76 11.94 26.30
CA PHE A 199 -26.49 10.82 26.87
C PHE A 199 -25.64 9.56 26.70
N PRO A 200 -25.44 8.74 27.75
CA PRO A 200 -24.66 7.53 27.64
C PRO A 200 -25.30 6.50 26.71
N ALA A 201 -24.46 5.61 26.15
CA ALA A 201 -24.88 4.57 25.22
C ALA A 201 -25.97 3.65 25.79
N THR A 202 -26.04 3.51 27.11
CA THR A 202 -27.03 2.68 27.85
C THR A 202 -28.46 3.23 27.79
N ASP A 203 -28.62 4.52 27.53
CA ASP A 203 -29.97 5.14 27.48
C ASP A 203 -30.76 4.69 26.23
N ILE A 204 -30.07 4.33 25.15
CA ILE A 204 -30.68 3.77 23.93
C ILE A 204 -29.93 2.46 23.57
N PRO A 205 -30.39 1.30 24.06
CA PRO A 205 -29.76 -0.01 23.86
C PRO A 205 -29.66 -0.41 22.38
N VAL A 206 -28.74 -1.33 22.07
CA VAL A 206 -28.43 -1.73 20.69
C VAL A 206 -29.65 -2.28 19.96
N GLN A 207 -30.50 -3.10 20.64
CA GLN A 207 -31.73 -3.63 20.05
C GLN A 207 -32.74 -2.52 19.72
N ALA A 208 -32.81 -1.47 20.54
CA ALA A 208 -33.68 -0.31 20.26
C ALA A 208 -33.18 0.44 19.00
N ARG A 209 -31.86 0.61 18.85
CA ARG A 209 -31.27 1.22 17.64
C ARG A 209 -31.58 0.42 16.38
N ALA A 210 -31.51 -0.91 16.44
CA ALA A 210 -31.90 -1.77 15.32
C ALA A 210 -33.36 -1.60 14.93
N LEU A 211 -34.26 -1.46 15.91
CA LEU A 211 -35.66 -1.17 15.67
C LEU A 211 -35.90 0.21 15.05
N TYR A 212 -35.14 1.24 15.43
CA TYR A 212 -35.23 2.56 14.85
C TYR A 212 -34.82 2.59 13.36
N VAL A 213 -33.93 1.72 12.93
CA VAL A 213 -33.60 1.56 11.50
C VAL A 213 -34.74 0.91 10.74
N ARG A 214 -35.39 -0.09 11.33
CA ARG A 214 -36.49 -0.88 10.71
C ARG A 214 -37.80 -0.08 10.70
N ASN A 215 -38.25 0.46 11.86
CA ASN A 215 -39.43 1.28 12.00
C ASN A 215 -38.98 2.72 12.37
N ARG A 216 -39.02 3.60 11.38
CA ARG A 216 -38.39 4.93 11.46
C ARG A 216 -39.15 5.92 12.33
N ILE A 217 -40.39 5.62 12.70
CA ILE A 217 -41.20 6.50 13.57
C ILE A 217 -41.71 5.71 14.75
N ARG A 218 -41.48 6.23 15.93
CA ARG A 218 -42.00 5.68 17.17
C ARG A 218 -42.75 6.77 17.90
N THR A 219 -43.98 6.47 18.33
CA THR A 219 -44.81 7.41 19.12
C THR A 219 -45.20 6.78 20.44
N ILE A 220 -45.25 7.61 21.48
CA ILE A 220 -45.71 7.29 22.82
C ILE A 220 -46.67 8.42 23.21
N PRO A 221 -47.98 8.30 22.90
CA PRO A 221 -48.94 9.40 23.16
C PRO A 221 -49.17 9.71 24.64
N ASP A 222 -48.96 8.73 25.51
CA ASP A 222 -49.07 8.90 26.96
C ASP A 222 -48.12 7.92 27.66
N VAL A 223 -47.12 8.42 28.39
CA VAL A 223 -46.16 7.58 29.12
C VAL A 223 -46.77 6.87 30.33
N SER A 224 -48.02 7.19 30.69
CA SER A 224 -48.72 6.63 31.83
C SER A 224 -49.71 5.53 31.43
N TYR A 225 -49.76 5.15 30.16
CA TYR A 225 -50.70 4.13 29.69
C TYR A 225 -50.49 2.78 30.38
N ILE A 226 -51.56 1.96 30.46
CA ILE A 226 -51.51 0.56 30.85
C ILE A 226 -51.47 -0.30 29.56
N PRO A 227 -50.48 -1.14 29.36
CA PRO A 227 -50.37 -1.98 28.17
C PRO A 227 -51.61 -2.85 27.99
N ALA A 228 -52.16 -2.88 26.78
CA ALA A 228 -53.28 -3.74 26.42
C ALA A 228 -52.72 -5.09 25.87
N PRO A 229 -52.92 -6.22 26.58
CA PRO A 229 -52.38 -7.50 26.18
C PRO A 229 -53.07 -8.07 24.95
N ILE A 230 -52.34 -8.86 24.17
CA ILE A 230 -52.87 -9.65 23.05
C ILE A 230 -53.76 -10.76 23.65
N ARG A 231 -54.96 -10.92 23.14
CA ARG A 231 -55.98 -11.86 23.61
C ARG A 231 -56.54 -12.71 22.45
N PRO A 232 -56.93 -13.95 22.67
CA PRO A 232 -56.69 -14.75 23.89
C PRO A 232 -55.21 -15.21 23.96
N ALA A 233 -54.73 -15.48 25.16
CA ALA A 233 -53.31 -15.92 25.37
C ALA A 233 -52.98 -17.25 24.71
N ASN A 234 -53.96 -18.07 24.40
CA ASN A 234 -53.76 -19.39 23.75
C ASN A 234 -54.06 -19.35 22.24
N ALA A 235 -54.00 -18.21 21.59
CA ALA A 235 -54.31 -18.08 20.16
C ALA A 235 -53.16 -18.63 19.24
N GLY A 236 -52.06 -19.10 19.80
CA GLY A 236 -50.90 -19.58 19.02
C GLY A 236 -50.06 -18.43 18.37
N VAL A 237 -50.26 -17.22 18.84
CA VAL A 237 -49.53 -16.01 18.39
C VAL A 237 -48.59 -15.44 19.45
N ASP A 238 -48.29 -16.29 20.48
CA ASP A 238 -47.40 -15.89 21.56
C ASP A 238 -46.02 -15.53 21.02
N GLY A 239 -45.47 -14.39 21.48
CA GLY A 239 -44.19 -13.89 21.03
C GLY A 239 -44.13 -13.42 19.58
N ILE A 240 -45.27 -13.00 19.00
CA ILE A 240 -45.33 -12.40 17.66
C ILE A 240 -44.43 -11.16 17.59
N ASP A 241 -43.69 -11.04 16.51
CA ASP A 241 -42.80 -9.87 16.28
C ASP A 241 -43.64 -8.62 15.91
N LEU A 242 -43.71 -7.68 16.81
CA LEU A 242 -44.39 -6.37 16.62
C LEU A 242 -43.43 -5.24 16.19
N SER A 243 -42.23 -5.58 15.69
CA SER A 243 -41.21 -4.55 15.31
C SER A 243 -41.76 -3.48 14.39
N ASP A 244 -42.62 -3.86 13.47
CA ASP A 244 -43.16 -2.97 12.46
C ASP A 244 -44.53 -2.36 12.84
N ILE A 245 -45.02 -2.68 14.00
CA ILE A 245 -46.33 -2.23 14.50
C ILE A 245 -46.13 -0.93 15.29
N SER A 246 -46.85 0.14 14.89
CA SER A 246 -46.80 1.47 15.53
C SER A 246 -47.36 1.41 16.95
N LEU A 247 -48.44 0.61 17.14
CA LEU A 247 -49.09 0.40 18.42
C LEU A 247 -48.31 -0.46 19.41
N ARG A 248 -47.21 -1.09 19.01
CA ARG A 248 -46.37 -1.94 19.87
C ARG A 248 -46.13 -1.29 21.23
N SER A 249 -46.34 -2.00 22.33
CA SER A 249 -46.04 -1.52 23.66
C SER A 249 -44.59 -1.22 23.84
N VAL A 250 -44.29 -0.25 24.68
CA VAL A 250 -42.93 0.24 25.02
C VAL A 250 -42.44 -0.45 26.27
N SER A 251 -41.13 -0.70 26.37
CA SER A 251 -40.50 -1.19 27.58
C SER A 251 -40.91 -0.39 28.82
N PRO A 252 -41.32 -1.06 29.91
CA PRO A 252 -41.63 -0.38 31.17
C PRO A 252 -40.49 0.47 31.70
N VAL A 253 -39.25 0.02 31.45
CA VAL A 253 -38.02 0.76 31.81
C VAL A 253 -37.97 2.10 31.07
N HIS A 254 -38.23 2.07 29.77
CA HIS A 254 -38.24 3.31 28.97
C HIS A 254 -39.40 4.24 29.34
N MET A 255 -40.56 3.70 29.68
CA MET A 255 -41.71 4.49 30.18
C MET A 255 -41.34 5.19 31.48
N GLN A 256 -40.68 4.50 32.40
CA GLN A 256 -40.21 5.11 33.64
C GLN A 256 -39.12 6.16 33.39
N TYR A 257 -38.20 5.91 32.43
CA TYR A 257 -37.18 6.86 32.01
C TYR A 257 -37.82 8.21 31.55
N MET A 258 -38.86 8.14 30.70
CA MET A 258 -39.58 9.31 30.21
C MET A 258 -40.29 10.06 31.35
N ARG A 259 -40.93 9.33 32.26
CA ARG A 259 -41.55 9.96 33.47
C ARG A 259 -40.54 10.66 34.34
N ASN A 260 -39.38 10.08 34.56
CA ASN A 260 -38.29 10.68 35.33
C ASN A 260 -37.75 11.96 34.64
N MET A 261 -37.79 12.02 33.30
CA MET A 261 -37.43 13.20 32.51
C MET A 261 -38.52 14.28 32.50
N GLY A 262 -39.69 14.04 33.12
CA GLY A 262 -40.82 14.98 33.12
C GLY A 262 -41.58 15.04 31.79
N VAL A 263 -41.47 13.99 30.98
CA VAL A 263 -42.10 13.88 29.65
C VAL A 263 -43.36 13.03 29.75
N ALA A 264 -44.51 13.55 29.28
CA ALA A 264 -45.77 12.83 29.27
C ALA A 264 -46.09 12.21 27.92
N ALA A 265 -45.58 12.75 26.82
CA ALA A 265 -45.66 12.14 25.49
C ALA A 265 -44.34 12.31 24.73
N SER A 266 -44.00 11.30 23.90
CA SER A 266 -42.80 11.32 23.09
C SER A 266 -43.07 10.82 21.67
N ALA A 267 -42.32 11.39 20.72
CA ALA A 267 -42.20 10.84 19.36
C ALA A 267 -40.75 10.90 18.94
N SER A 268 -40.29 9.88 18.21
CA SER A 268 -38.95 9.86 17.60
C SER A 268 -39.02 9.51 16.12
N VAL A 269 -38.25 10.23 15.32
CA VAL A 269 -38.12 9.99 13.88
C VAL A 269 -36.68 9.71 13.58
N SER A 270 -36.41 8.59 12.93
CA SER A 270 -35.04 8.12 12.67
C SER A 270 -34.42 8.87 11.50
N ILE A 271 -33.19 9.33 11.69
CA ILE A 271 -32.31 9.85 10.64
C ILE A 271 -31.36 8.71 10.26
N VAL A 272 -31.56 8.15 9.07
CA VAL A 272 -30.80 6.98 8.61
C VAL A 272 -29.97 7.35 7.40
N LEU A 273 -28.64 7.18 7.49
CA LEU A 273 -27.70 7.36 6.41
C LEU A 273 -27.09 5.99 6.04
N ASP A 274 -27.12 5.63 4.76
CA ASP A 274 -26.55 4.39 4.23
C ASP A 274 -26.95 3.09 5.00
N GLY A 275 -28.20 3.06 5.49
CA GLY A 275 -28.71 1.95 6.28
C GLY A 275 -28.29 1.94 7.75
N MET A 276 -27.53 2.94 8.19
CA MET A 276 -27.10 3.10 9.59
C MET A 276 -27.87 4.23 10.27
N LEU A 277 -28.15 4.06 11.56
CA LEU A 277 -28.79 5.07 12.36
C LEU A 277 -27.80 6.18 12.70
N TRP A 278 -27.91 7.30 12.01
CA TRP A 278 -27.08 8.49 12.27
C TRP A 278 -27.55 9.23 13.52
N GLY A 279 -28.88 9.33 13.70
CA GLY A 279 -29.46 10.08 14.78
C GLY A 279 -30.99 9.96 14.85
N LEU A 280 -31.59 10.74 15.75
CA LEU A 280 -33.03 10.81 15.95
C LEU A 280 -33.47 12.26 15.96
N VAL A 281 -34.64 12.54 15.41
CA VAL A 281 -35.46 13.69 15.78
C VAL A 281 -36.29 13.25 16.99
N ALA A 282 -35.89 13.67 18.17
CA ALA A 282 -36.58 13.34 19.43
C ALA A 282 -37.54 14.46 19.85
N CYS A 283 -38.82 14.13 19.94
CA CYS A 283 -39.88 15.07 20.28
C CYS A 283 -40.45 14.70 21.65
N HIS A 284 -40.56 15.70 22.55
CA HIS A 284 -41.05 15.56 23.91
C HIS A 284 -42.19 16.55 24.16
N HIS A 285 -43.21 16.11 24.94
CA HIS A 285 -44.34 16.96 25.30
C HIS A 285 -44.69 16.78 26.77
N ALA A 286 -45.07 17.89 27.42
CA ALA A 286 -45.38 17.92 28.86
C ALA A 286 -46.74 17.31 29.22
N THR A 287 -47.63 17.13 28.26
CA THR A 287 -48.95 16.51 28.44
C THR A 287 -49.15 15.39 27.40
N PRO A 288 -50.06 14.43 27.63
CA PRO A 288 -50.39 13.40 26.63
C PRO A 288 -50.73 14.02 25.27
N ARG A 289 -50.12 13.47 24.19
CA ARG A 289 -50.29 14.00 22.83
C ARG A 289 -50.19 12.92 21.79
N LEU A 290 -51.22 12.75 20.97
CA LEU A 290 -51.25 11.85 19.85
C LEU A 290 -50.70 12.54 18.60
N LEU A 291 -49.72 11.89 17.94
CA LEU A 291 -49.23 12.29 16.62
C LEU A 291 -49.91 11.42 15.54
N GLY A 292 -50.83 12.02 14.79
CA GLY A 292 -51.64 11.33 13.78
C GLY A 292 -50.83 10.81 12.60
N ASN A 293 -51.44 9.89 11.84
CA ASN A 293 -50.78 9.19 10.69
C ASN A 293 -50.23 10.18 9.64
N GLU A 294 -50.95 11.22 9.32
CA GLU A 294 -50.54 12.22 8.32
C GLU A 294 -49.32 13.01 8.80
N ALA A 295 -49.30 13.43 10.05
CA ALA A 295 -48.15 14.13 10.63
C ALA A 295 -46.93 13.17 10.71
N ARG A 296 -47.12 11.89 11.04
CA ARG A 296 -46.06 10.87 11.01
C ARG A 296 -45.52 10.67 9.58
N ALA A 297 -46.40 10.58 8.58
CA ALA A 297 -46.00 10.47 7.18
C ALA A 297 -45.17 11.70 6.73
N ALA A 298 -45.63 12.89 7.09
CA ALA A 298 -44.93 14.14 6.84
C ALA A 298 -43.55 14.17 7.52
N CYS A 299 -43.44 13.79 8.78
CA CYS A 299 -42.19 13.65 9.51
C CYS A 299 -41.21 12.67 8.86
N ASN A 300 -41.71 11.50 8.43
CA ASN A 300 -40.89 10.52 7.76
C ASN A 300 -40.35 11.03 6.43
N THR A 301 -41.16 11.71 5.64
CA THR A 301 -40.73 12.33 4.38
C THR A 301 -39.69 13.40 4.63
N LEU A 302 -39.91 14.30 5.59
CA LEU A 302 -38.99 15.37 5.95
C LEU A 302 -37.66 14.81 6.51
N ALA A 303 -37.71 13.76 7.34
CA ALA A 303 -36.49 13.08 7.81
C ALA A 303 -35.71 12.45 6.66
N GLY A 304 -36.37 11.91 5.62
CA GLY A 304 -35.74 11.45 4.39
C GLY A 304 -35.04 12.57 3.61
N VAL A 305 -35.68 13.75 3.53
CA VAL A 305 -35.06 14.96 2.93
C VAL A 305 -33.83 15.37 3.75
N MET A 306 -33.98 15.49 5.06
CA MET A 306 -32.89 15.83 5.98
C MET A 306 -31.73 14.87 5.86
N SER A 307 -31.99 13.56 5.82
CA SER A 307 -30.95 12.53 5.65
C SER A 307 -30.14 12.73 4.37
N ARG A 308 -30.80 13.02 3.24
CA ARG A 308 -30.10 13.30 1.98
C ARG A 308 -29.24 14.56 2.06
N GLN A 309 -29.76 15.62 2.68
CA GLN A 309 -29.02 16.89 2.83
C GLN A 309 -27.84 16.76 3.82
N LEU A 310 -28.01 16.03 4.91
CA LEU A 310 -26.91 15.71 5.84
C LEU A 310 -25.78 15.01 5.11
N ARG A 311 -26.10 13.96 4.36
CA ARG A 311 -25.11 13.24 3.56
C ARG A 311 -24.40 14.15 2.57
N ALA A 312 -25.13 14.94 1.80
CA ALA A 312 -24.56 15.86 0.82
C ALA A 312 -23.59 16.87 1.47
N LYS A 313 -23.93 17.39 2.66
CA LYS A 313 -23.08 18.35 3.38
C LYS A 313 -21.84 17.69 4.00
N GLU A 314 -21.96 16.49 4.55
CA GLU A 314 -20.82 15.73 5.07
C GLU A 314 -19.85 15.33 3.93
N GLU A 315 -20.39 14.90 2.79
CA GLU A 315 -19.59 14.58 1.59
C GLU A 315 -18.89 15.84 1.04
N LEU A 316 -19.61 16.98 0.99
CA LEU A 316 -19.04 18.25 0.55
C LEU A 316 -17.89 18.72 1.45
N ALA A 317 -18.09 18.66 2.77
CA ALA A 317 -17.04 19.03 3.73
C ALA A 317 -15.80 18.13 3.59
N THR A 318 -16.01 16.81 3.42
CA THR A 318 -14.93 15.85 3.17
C THR A 318 -14.23 16.15 1.86
N TYR A 319 -14.97 16.45 0.80
CA TYR A 319 -14.42 16.80 -0.51
C TYR A 319 -13.60 18.09 -0.49
N GLN A 320 -14.11 19.12 0.20
CA GLN A 320 -13.39 20.39 0.37
C GLN A 320 -12.07 20.21 1.13
N GLU A 321 -12.07 19.42 2.21
CA GLU A 321 -10.83 19.11 2.94
C GLU A 321 -9.86 18.32 2.08
N ARG A 322 -10.34 17.35 1.28
CA ARG A 322 -9.52 16.60 0.32
C ARG A 322 -8.88 17.50 -0.73
N LEU A 323 -9.65 18.46 -1.29
CA LEU A 323 -9.13 19.43 -2.25
C LEU A 323 -8.08 20.35 -1.61
N ARG A 324 -8.35 20.84 -0.41
CA ARG A 324 -7.41 21.67 0.34
C ARG A 324 -6.07 20.96 0.55
N LEU A 325 -6.13 19.72 1.02
CA LEU A 325 -4.94 18.89 1.26
C LEU A 325 -4.20 18.54 -0.04
N ARG A 326 -4.94 18.27 -1.11
CA ARG A 326 -4.35 18.01 -2.43
C ARG A 326 -3.62 19.25 -2.94
N ASN A 327 -4.26 20.41 -2.91
CA ASN A 327 -3.63 21.67 -3.33
C ASN A 327 -2.37 21.97 -2.48
N ALA A 328 -2.40 21.71 -1.19
CA ALA A 328 -1.22 21.85 -0.33
C ALA A 328 -0.08 20.91 -0.76
N MET A 329 -0.38 19.66 -1.12
CA MET A 329 0.62 18.71 -1.65
C MET A 329 1.17 19.16 -3.01
N ASP A 330 0.31 19.59 -3.93
CA ASP A 330 0.72 20.04 -5.28
C ASP A 330 1.63 21.28 -5.17
N MET A 331 1.29 22.23 -4.30
CA MET A 331 2.13 23.41 -4.01
C MET A 331 3.49 23.03 -3.42
N LEU A 332 3.51 22.06 -2.52
CA LEU A 332 4.74 21.56 -1.92
C LEU A 332 5.63 20.89 -2.98
N GLN A 333 5.05 20.09 -3.86
CA GLN A 333 5.77 19.45 -4.97
C GLN A 333 6.31 20.48 -5.98
N ALA A 334 5.53 21.51 -6.32
CA ALA A 334 5.95 22.57 -7.23
C ALA A 334 7.13 23.39 -6.68
N ARG A 335 7.29 23.46 -5.35
CA ARG A 335 8.39 24.16 -4.67
C ARG A 335 9.56 23.23 -4.30
N THR A 336 9.44 21.93 -4.61
CA THR A 336 10.51 20.97 -4.37
C THR A 336 11.63 21.20 -5.37
N ASP A 337 12.79 21.64 -4.87
CA ASP A 337 14.01 21.73 -5.67
C ASP A 337 14.64 20.33 -5.78
N PRO A 338 14.79 19.79 -6.99
CA PRO A 338 15.32 18.46 -7.20
C PRO A 338 16.80 18.28 -6.83
N ASP A 339 17.51 19.40 -6.61
CA ASP A 339 18.94 19.39 -6.27
C ASP A 339 19.20 19.52 -4.76
N LEU A 340 18.15 19.80 -3.98
CA LEU A 340 18.26 19.88 -2.53
C LEU A 340 18.16 18.50 -1.86
N SER A 341 18.96 18.29 -0.82
CA SER A 341 18.75 17.16 0.07
C SER A 341 17.36 17.26 0.74
N VAL A 342 16.76 16.10 1.10
CA VAL A 342 15.45 16.09 1.81
C VAL A 342 15.51 16.91 3.10
N ARG A 343 16.66 16.96 3.75
CA ARG A 343 16.90 17.80 4.94
C ARG A 343 16.73 19.29 4.64
N ASP A 344 17.40 19.78 3.59
CA ASP A 344 17.35 21.19 3.21
C ASP A 344 15.99 21.55 2.63
N LEU A 345 15.37 20.62 1.91
CA LEU A 345 14.00 20.73 1.41
C LEU A 345 13.00 20.94 2.56
N ILE A 346 13.02 20.08 3.59
CA ILE A 346 12.15 20.21 4.77
C ILE A 346 12.40 21.55 5.45
N ARG A 347 13.65 21.99 5.53
CA ARG A 347 14.01 23.29 6.11
C ARG A 347 13.39 24.46 5.35
N THR A 348 13.44 24.42 4.03
CA THR A 348 12.89 25.46 3.15
C THR A 348 11.36 25.45 3.17
N LEU A 349 10.74 24.26 3.20
CA LEU A 349 9.30 24.07 3.14
C LEU A 349 8.63 24.00 4.53
N THR A 350 9.33 24.30 5.60
CA THR A 350 8.77 24.30 6.97
C THR A 350 7.45 25.06 7.10
N PRO A 351 7.28 26.28 6.53
CA PRO A 351 6.00 27.01 6.61
C PRO A 351 4.85 26.27 5.90
N ASP A 352 5.13 25.69 4.72
CA ASP A 352 4.14 24.96 3.93
C ASP A 352 3.75 23.65 4.62
N LEU A 353 4.72 22.91 5.17
CA LEU A 353 4.51 21.70 5.96
C LEU A 353 3.64 21.98 7.20
N ARG A 354 3.95 23.07 7.93
CA ARG A 354 3.12 23.47 9.06
C ARG A 354 1.69 23.76 8.66
N ALA A 355 1.50 24.53 7.58
CA ALA A 355 0.17 24.95 7.11
C ALA A 355 -0.67 23.78 6.54
N MET A 356 -0.03 22.66 6.18
CA MET A 356 -0.70 21.51 5.57
C MET A 356 -1.79 20.93 6.46
N PHE A 357 -1.52 20.78 7.76
CA PHE A 357 -2.47 20.22 8.71
C PHE A 357 -2.83 21.25 9.79
N PRO A 358 -4.14 21.43 10.11
CA PRO A 358 -4.54 22.29 11.20
C PRO A 358 -3.89 21.82 12.52
N SER A 359 -2.95 22.61 13.02
CA SER A 359 -2.16 22.29 14.23
C SER A 359 -1.74 23.59 14.95
N HIS A 360 -1.52 23.52 16.26
CA HIS A 360 -1.07 24.64 17.05
C HIS A 360 0.46 24.77 17.03
N GLY A 361 1.16 23.63 16.87
CA GLY A 361 2.60 23.55 16.78
C GLY A 361 3.06 22.56 15.71
N PHE A 362 4.27 22.82 15.20
CA PHE A 362 4.98 21.94 14.29
C PHE A 362 6.41 21.79 14.74
N ALA A 363 6.93 20.56 14.71
CA ALA A 363 8.32 20.29 15.05
C ALA A 363 8.98 19.36 14.05
N VAL A 364 10.26 19.57 13.79
CA VAL A 364 11.13 18.71 13.00
C VAL A 364 12.25 18.22 13.90
N LEU A 365 12.38 16.93 14.06
CA LEU A 365 13.43 16.28 14.85
C LEU A 365 14.37 15.53 13.92
N GLN A 366 15.67 15.80 14.06
CA GLN A 366 16.74 15.14 13.31
C GLN A 366 17.94 14.91 14.23
N GLY A 367 18.05 13.75 14.85
CA GLY A 367 19.02 13.55 15.91
C GLY A 367 18.83 14.58 17.03
N ASP A 368 19.87 15.34 17.36
CA ASP A 368 19.83 16.40 18.38
C ASP A 368 19.34 17.77 17.84
N ASP A 369 19.17 17.93 16.51
CA ASP A 369 18.61 19.14 15.90
C ASP A 369 17.07 19.13 15.99
N ILE A 370 16.51 19.93 16.89
CA ILE A 370 15.08 20.07 17.10
C ILE A 370 14.65 21.48 16.74
N ARG A 371 13.83 21.57 15.69
CA ARG A 371 13.21 22.83 15.24
C ARG A 371 11.76 22.85 15.59
N ARG A 372 11.28 23.97 16.06
CA ARG A 372 9.91 24.16 16.53
C ARG A 372 9.32 25.41 15.92
N ASP A 373 8.03 25.35 15.59
CA ASP A 373 7.24 26.49 15.13
C ASP A 373 5.84 26.42 15.76
N GLY A 374 5.38 27.55 16.32
CA GLY A 374 4.13 27.63 17.06
C GLY A 374 4.22 27.07 18.49
N ILE A 375 3.08 26.59 19.00
CA ILE A 375 2.97 26.09 20.38
C ILE A 375 3.43 24.64 20.43
N CYS A 376 4.62 24.41 20.97
CA CYS A 376 5.26 23.12 21.08
C CYS A 376 5.72 22.81 22.51
N PRO A 377 5.82 21.54 22.89
CA PRO A 377 6.52 21.11 24.12
C PRO A 377 7.99 21.53 24.15
N SER A 378 8.66 21.35 25.29
CA SER A 378 10.11 21.61 25.42
C SER A 378 10.92 20.71 24.46
N PRO A 379 12.15 21.10 24.07
CA PRO A 379 12.99 20.27 23.23
C PRO A 379 13.26 18.89 23.81
N GLU A 380 13.42 18.79 25.15
CA GLU A 380 13.66 17.53 25.86
C GLU A 380 12.46 16.61 25.78
N ALA A 381 11.26 17.18 25.93
CA ALA A 381 9.98 16.44 25.84
C ALA A 381 9.75 15.94 24.39
N LEU A 382 10.07 16.79 23.39
CA LEU A 382 10.00 16.41 21.98
C LEU A 382 10.99 15.31 21.63
N ALA A 383 12.24 15.39 22.12
CA ALA A 383 13.25 14.36 21.92
C ALA A 383 12.80 13.00 22.54
N ALA A 384 12.24 13.05 23.74
CA ALA A 384 11.72 11.83 24.40
C ALA A 384 10.52 11.24 23.62
N LEU A 385 9.59 12.08 23.20
CA LEU A 385 8.45 11.68 22.37
C LEU A 385 8.90 11.10 21.02
N GLY A 386 9.89 11.73 20.40
CA GLY A 386 10.45 11.25 19.11
C GLY A 386 11.01 9.84 19.22
N ARG A 387 11.87 9.58 20.22
CA ARG A 387 12.41 8.23 20.50
C ARG A 387 11.31 7.21 20.76
N TRP A 388 10.27 7.59 21.52
CA TRP A 388 9.15 6.71 21.81
C TRP A 388 8.34 6.36 20.56
N ILE A 389 8.09 7.34 19.65
CA ILE A 389 7.41 7.11 18.38
C ILE A 389 8.22 6.21 17.46
N GLU A 390 9.54 6.47 17.32
CA GLU A 390 10.44 5.68 16.47
C GLU A 390 10.49 4.21 16.85
N GLN A 391 10.46 3.90 18.15
CA GLN A 391 10.47 2.52 18.66
C GLN A 391 9.20 1.73 18.38
N ARG A 392 8.07 2.40 18.06
CA ARG A 392 6.74 1.78 17.91
C ARG A 392 6.12 1.92 16.53
N ASN A 393 6.69 2.73 15.67
CA ASN A 393 6.04 3.12 14.41
C ASN A 393 6.62 2.43 13.18
N ASP A 394 6.31 1.15 12.99
CA ASP A 394 6.68 0.40 11.78
C ASP A 394 6.00 0.94 10.50
N ALA A 395 4.84 1.59 10.64
CA ALA A 395 4.06 2.11 9.49
C ALA A 395 4.55 3.48 8.99
N GLY A 396 5.45 4.15 9.72
CA GLY A 396 6.02 5.46 9.36
C GLY A 396 5.08 6.66 9.53
N VAL A 397 3.81 6.46 9.90
CA VAL A 397 2.85 7.51 10.27
C VAL A 397 2.14 7.08 11.56
N PHE A 398 2.24 7.92 12.58
CA PHE A 398 1.57 7.71 13.87
C PHE A 398 0.63 8.88 14.15
N SER A 399 -0.54 8.62 14.76
CA SER A 399 -1.46 9.68 15.18
C SER A 399 -2.16 9.31 16.48
N SER A 400 -2.39 10.31 17.29
CA SER A 400 -3.23 10.21 18.49
C SER A 400 -3.93 11.55 18.73
N ALA A 401 -5.18 11.50 19.18
CA ALA A 401 -5.91 12.66 19.68
C ALA A 401 -5.85 12.76 21.21
N ASN A 402 -5.47 11.66 21.89
CA ASN A 402 -5.23 11.61 23.32
C ASN A 402 -3.87 10.95 23.55
N LEU A 403 -2.80 11.74 23.40
CA LEU A 403 -1.44 11.23 23.48
C LEU A 403 -1.13 10.65 24.87
N ALA A 404 -1.68 11.24 25.94
CA ALA A 404 -1.45 10.81 27.31
C ALA A 404 -2.00 9.40 27.62
N SER A 405 -2.95 8.89 26.82
CA SER A 405 -3.48 7.52 26.99
C SER A 405 -2.49 6.45 26.54
N VAL A 406 -1.63 6.77 25.57
CA VAL A 406 -0.64 5.84 24.99
C VAL A 406 0.80 6.18 25.40
N TYR A 407 1.05 7.41 25.77
CA TYR A 407 2.32 7.95 26.26
C TYR A 407 2.07 8.81 27.50
N PRO A 408 2.10 8.23 28.72
CA PRO A 408 1.69 8.89 29.97
C PRO A 408 2.45 10.19 30.28
N GLU A 409 3.72 10.31 29.85
CA GLU A 409 4.56 11.49 30.04
C GLU A 409 4.00 12.73 29.33
N ALA A 410 3.16 12.56 28.33
CA ALA A 410 2.48 13.66 27.63
C ALA A 410 1.55 14.48 28.53
N ARG A 411 1.18 13.96 29.71
CA ARG A 411 0.43 14.73 30.72
C ARG A 411 1.13 16.02 31.13
N ALA A 412 2.46 16.03 31.11
CA ALA A 412 3.25 17.19 31.50
C ALA A 412 3.17 18.35 30.49
N PHE A 413 2.84 18.07 29.21
CA PHE A 413 2.77 19.06 28.13
C PHE A 413 1.45 19.04 27.35
N ARG A 414 0.35 18.61 28.01
CA ARG A 414 -0.97 18.51 27.39
C ARG A 414 -1.46 19.80 26.72
N GLU A 415 -1.12 20.96 27.30
CA GLU A 415 -1.48 22.27 26.77
C GLU A 415 -0.87 22.60 25.40
N SER A 416 0.21 21.90 25.02
CA SER A 416 0.90 22.10 23.75
C SER A 416 0.93 20.85 22.85
N GLY A 417 0.55 19.67 23.36
CA GLY A 417 0.72 18.43 22.63
C GLY A 417 -0.20 17.28 23.08
N SER A 418 -1.48 17.55 23.33
CA SER A 418 -2.49 16.51 23.61
C SER A 418 -2.77 15.63 22.38
N GLY A 419 -2.71 16.21 21.19
CA GLY A 419 -2.81 15.48 19.93
C GLY A 419 -1.53 15.56 19.12
N VAL A 420 -1.17 14.47 18.45
CA VAL A 420 -0.01 14.39 17.59
C VAL A 420 -0.32 13.67 16.29
N LEU A 421 0.21 14.19 15.18
CA LEU A 421 0.37 13.48 13.91
C LEU A 421 1.87 13.48 13.60
N ALA A 422 2.44 12.30 13.46
CA ALA A 422 3.88 12.10 13.24
C ALA A 422 4.13 11.42 11.90
N VAL A 423 5.12 11.90 11.14
CA VAL A 423 5.61 11.30 9.92
C VAL A 423 7.10 11.01 10.10
N SER A 424 7.48 9.73 10.06
CA SER A 424 8.84 9.26 10.20
C SER A 424 9.46 8.96 8.84
N LEU A 425 10.65 9.52 8.59
CA LEU A 425 11.47 9.27 7.42
C LEU A 425 12.71 8.49 7.88
N PRO A 426 12.83 7.19 7.56
CA PRO A 426 13.94 6.33 7.96
C PRO A 426 15.16 6.59 7.08
N LEU A 427 15.76 7.76 7.22
CA LEU A 427 16.99 8.17 6.57
C LEU A 427 18.21 7.72 7.38
N PRO A 428 19.46 7.79 6.85
CA PRO A 428 20.67 7.52 7.63
C PRO A 428 20.73 8.32 8.93
N THR A 429 20.25 9.57 8.91
CA THR A 429 19.88 10.34 10.10
C THR A 429 18.35 10.48 10.07
N PRO A 430 17.60 9.74 10.90
CA PRO A 430 16.14 9.77 10.86
C PRO A 430 15.58 11.19 11.02
N ILE A 431 14.51 11.48 10.29
CA ILE A 431 13.78 12.74 10.42
C ILE A 431 12.35 12.42 10.84
N LEU A 432 11.89 13.09 11.89
CA LEU A 432 10.53 12.99 12.37
C LEU A 432 9.85 14.36 12.27
N LEU A 433 8.73 14.39 11.53
CA LEU A 433 7.86 15.56 11.42
C LEU A 433 6.69 15.39 12.38
N LEU A 434 6.43 16.38 13.23
CA LEU A 434 5.38 16.34 14.24
C LEU A 434 4.45 17.54 14.07
N TRP A 435 3.16 17.28 13.86
CA TRP A 435 2.09 18.27 14.00
C TRP A 435 1.40 18.05 15.34
N LEU A 436 1.34 19.11 16.14
CA LEU A 436 0.90 19.08 17.52
C LEU A 436 -0.40 19.88 17.68
N ARG A 437 -1.37 19.29 18.36
CA ARG A 437 -2.60 19.95 18.73
C ARG A 437 -2.63 20.12 20.25
N ALA A 438 -2.94 21.34 20.65
CA ALA A 438 -3.17 21.66 22.04
C ALA A 438 -4.39 20.91 22.59
N GLU A 439 -4.46 20.80 23.89
CA GLU A 439 -5.65 20.32 24.58
C GLU A 439 -6.88 21.17 24.22
N VAL A 440 -7.96 20.50 23.90
CA VAL A 440 -9.29 21.11 23.87
C VAL A 440 -9.93 20.77 25.20
N VAL A 441 -9.99 21.76 26.10
CA VAL A 441 -10.75 21.60 27.36
C VAL A 441 -12.22 21.65 26.99
N GLU A 442 -12.85 20.49 26.93
CA GLU A 442 -14.29 20.37 26.66
C GLU A 442 -15.01 20.09 27.99
N THR A 443 -15.93 20.96 28.33
CA THR A 443 -16.88 20.67 29.41
C THR A 443 -18.05 19.93 28.78
N ILE A 444 -18.10 18.63 28.98
CA ILE A 444 -19.23 17.81 28.53
C ILE A 444 -20.34 17.92 29.57
N GLU A 445 -21.48 18.38 29.14
CA GLU A 445 -22.69 18.38 29.94
C GLU A 445 -23.45 17.08 29.70
N TRP A 446 -23.47 16.22 30.72
CA TRP A 446 -24.27 15.00 30.67
C TRP A 446 -25.66 15.24 31.22
N ALA A 447 -26.66 14.67 30.60
CA ALA A 447 -28.00 14.61 31.17
C ALA A 447 -28.00 13.58 32.32
N GLY A 448 -27.50 13.96 33.50
CA GLY A 448 -27.26 13.12 34.67
C GLY A 448 -25.90 12.45 34.67
N ASN A 449 -25.42 12.01 35.83
CA ASN A 449 -24.08 11.39 35.99
C ASN A 449 -23.94 10.07 35.20
N PRO A 450 -23.07 9.99 34.17
CA PRO A 450 -22.91 8.79 33.36
C PRO A 450 -22.21 7.64 34.11
N HIS A 451 -21.53 7.96 35.22
CA HIS A 451 -20.77 7.01 36.05
C HIS A 451 -21.56 6.54 37.28
N ALA A 452 -22.81 6.99 37.45
CA ALA A 452 -23.66 6.53 38.54
C ALA A 452 -23.88 5.01 38.36
N LYS A 453 -23.23 4.21 39.23
CA LYS A 453 -23.51 2.76 39.31
C LYS A 453 -24.92 2.59 39.79
N THR A 454 -25.74 1.89 39.04
CA THR A 454 -26.94 1.26 39.58
C THR A 454 -26.49 0.13 40.47
N ASP A 455 -26.35 0.37 41.78
CA ASP A 455 -26.06 -0.66 42.78
C ASP A 455 -27.28 -1.59 42.98
N ALA A 456 -27.83 -2.09 41.89
CA ALA A 456 -28.89 -3.10 41.94
C ALA A 456 -28.29 -4.47 42.16
N PRO A 457 -28.75 -5.26 43.18
CA PRO A 457 -28.32 -6.65 43.32
C PRO A 457 -28.59 -7.43 42.05
N SER A 458 -27.73 -8.38 41.75
CA SER A 458 -27.89 -9.28 40.57
C SER A 458 -29.26 -9.94 40.61
N GLY A 459 -30.14 -9.61 39.64
CA GLY A 459 -31.54 -10.06 39.58
C GLY A 459 -32.61 -9.09 40.00
N ALA A 460 -32.26 -7.85 40.42
CA ALA A 460 -33.22 -6.80 40.64
C ALA A 460 -33.82 -6.28 39.30
N PRO A 461 -35.09 -5.80 39.28
CA PRO A 461 -35.66 -5.19 38.10
C PRO A 461 -34.81 -4.02 37.63
N LEU A 462 -34.57 -3.92 36.32
CA LEU A 462 -33.84 -2.83 35.68
C LEU A 462 -34.51 -1.51 36.06
N GLN A 463 -33.73 -0.63 36.70
CA GLN A 463 -34.20 0.71 37.05
C GLN A 463 -33.56 1.74 36.10
N PRO A 464 -34.37 2.57 35.44
CA PRO A 464 -33.86 3.64 34.61
C PRO A 464 -33.25 4.73 35.49
N ARG A 465 -32.44 5.58 34.87
CA ARG A 465 -31.87 6.78 35.48
C ARG A 465 -32.94 7.64 36.12
N THR A 466 -32.66 8.09 37.33
CA THR A 466 -33.63 8.89 38.13
C THR A 466 -33.39 10.40 38.07
N SER A 467 -32.18 10.85 37.72
CA SER A 467 -31.83 12.27 37.60
C SER A 467 -31.30 12.61 36.21
N PHE A 468 -31.78 13.72 35.65
CA PHE A 468 -31.34 14.34 34.41
C PHE A 468 -30.76 15.75 34.67
N GLU A 469 -30.43 16.05 35.94
CA GLU A 469 -29.73 17.29 36.25
C GLU A 469 -28.38 17.32 35.54
N THR A 470 -28.01 18.47 34.96
CA THR A 470 -26.75 18.64 34.26
C THR A 470 -25.58 18.27 35.14
N TRP A 471 -24.85 17.24 34.72
CA TRP A 471 -23.61 16.82 35.34
C TRP A 471 -22.44 17.17 34.41
N SER A 472 -21.60 18.10 34.86
CA SER A 472 -20.50 18.60 34.05
C SER A 472 -19.25 17.81 34.27
N GLU A 473 -18.73 17.23 33.20
CA GLU A 473 -17.43 16.53 33.16
C GLU A 473 -16.44 17.36 32.37
N THR A 474 -15.36 17.80 32.99
CA THR A 474 -14.28 18.46 32.27
C THR A 474 -13.34 17.41 31.71
N VAL A 475 -13.45 17.12 30.44
CA VAL A 475 -12.54 16.26 29.72
C VAL A 475 -11.28 17.02 29.36
N ARG A 476 -10.16 16.52 29.82
CA ARG A 476 -8.83 17.08 29.60
C ARG A 476 -7.92 16.06 28.90
N GLY A 477 -6.82 16.56 28.31
CA GLY A 477 -5.83 15.70 27.63
C GLY A 477 -6.26 15.17 26.27
N GLN A 478 -7.35 15.69 25.70
CA GLN A 478 -7.80 15.38 24.36
C GLN A 478 -7.64 16.58 23.43
N SER A 479 -7.39 16.31 22.16
CA SER A 479 -7.40 17.29 21.08
C SER A 479 -8.46 16.96 20.05
N ALA A 480 -8.68 17.84 19.08
CA ALA A 480 -9.45 17.51 17.88
C ALA A 480 -8.83 16.28 17.19
N ARG A 481 -9.67 15.33 16.74
CA ARG A 481 -9.22 14.09 16.06
C ARG A 481 -8.63 14.37 14.69
N TRP A 482 -7.66 13.55 14.30
CA TRP A 482 -7.12 13.54 12.93
C TRP A 482 -8.07 12.77 12.03
N ASN A 483 -8.58 13.40 10.98
CA ASN A 483 -9.49 12.73 10.05
C ASN A 483 -8.74 11.83 9.05
N ASN A 484 -9.47 10.95 8.37
CA ASN A 484 -8.90 9.99 7.43
C ASN A 484 -8.17 10.67 6.26
N GLU A 485 -8.65 11.80 5.75
CA GLU A 485 -8.02 12.55 4.67
C GLU A 485 -6.65 13.10 5.08
N GLN A 486 -6.54 13.59 6.32
CA GLN A 486 -5.29 14.06 6.91
C GLN A 486 -4.28 12.92 7.06
N LEU A 487 -4.71 11.75 7.55
CA LEU A 487 -3.87 10.57 7.70
C LEU A 487 -3.38 10.01 6.35
N GLN A 488 -4.27 9.96 5.36
CA GLN A 488 -3.89 9.55 4.00
C GLN A 488 -2.90 10.54 3.37
N THR A 489 -3.11 11.84 3.57
CA THR A 489 -2.22 12.88 3.08
C THR A 489 -0.85 12.80 3.74
N ALA A 490 -0.79 12.55 5.06
CA ALA A 490 0.47 12.34 5.77
C ALA A 490 1.26 11.13 5.21
N ARG A 491 0.57 10.03 4.86
CA ARG A 491 1.19 8.87 4.17
C ARG A 491 1.70 9.22 2.78
N ARG A 492 0.95 10.04 2.02
CA ARG A 492 1.38 10.52 0.69
C ARG A 492 2.60 11.45 0.81
N LEU A 493 2.58 12.37 1.78
CA LEU A 493 3.70 13.26 2.06
C LEU A 493 4.97 12.46 2.37
N ARG A 494 4.87 11.47 3.26
CA ARG A 494 5.99 10.57 3.57
C ARG A 494 6.55 9.91 2.31
N ARG A 495 5.68 9.35 1.48
CA ARG A 495 6.09 8.70 0.22
C ARG A 495 6.81 9.68 -0.70
N SER A 496 6.25 10.87 -0.93
CA SER A 496 6.83 11.89 -1.78
C SER A 496 8.22 12.32 -1.31
N LEU A 497 8.40 12.56 0.00
CA LEU A 497 9.71 12.92 0.57
C LEU A 497 10.73 11.77 0.44
N MET A 498 10.32 10.52 0.60
CA MET A 498 11.18 9.35 0.41
C MET A 498 11.57 9.17 -1.07
N GLU A 499 10.65 9.38 -2.00
CA GLU A 499 10.92 9.34 -3.44
C GLU A 499 11.93 10.44 -3.85
N THR A 500 11.77 11.64 -3.30
CA THR A 500 12.75 12.73 -3.50
C THR A 500 14.13 12.33 -2.97
N HIS A 501 14.20 11.75 -1.77
CA HIS A 501 15.46 11.27 -1.20
C HIS A 501 16.15 10.24 -2.11
N HIS A 502 15.42 9.22 -2.55
CA HIS A 502 15.96 8.20 -3.45
C HIS A 502 16.43 8.79 -4.78
N THR A 503 15.69 9.76 -5.31
CA THR A 503 16.06 10.43 -6.57
C THR A 503 17.38 11.21 -6.43
N VAL A 504 17.56 11.95 -5.34
CA VAL A 504 18.80 12.66 -5.04
C VAL A 504 19.98 11.68 -4.87
N GLN A 505 19.78 10.61 -4.08
CA GLN A 505 20.81 9.57 -3.89
C GLN A 505 21.22 8.90 -5.22
N LEU A 506 20.27 8.58 -6.08
CA LEU A 506 20.57 7.99 -7.40
C LEU A 506 21.35 8.95 -8.28
N ARG A 507 21.06 10.24 -8.24
CA ARG A 507 21.83 11.26 -8.98
C ARG A 507 23.27 11.37 -8.48
N GLU A 508 23.46 11.46 -7.17
CA GLU A 508 24.79 11.50 -6.56
C GLU A 508 25.63 10.27 -6.89
N LEU A 509 25.00 9.08 -6.82
CA LEU A 509 25.65 7.82 -7.18
C LEU A 509 26.03 7.79 -8.66
N ASN A 510 25.13 8.22 -9.56
CA ASN A 510 25.41 8.30 -10.99
C ASN A 510 26.54 9.30 -11.31
N GLN A 511 26.58 10.44 -10.66
CA GLN A 511 27.67 11.40 -10.82
C GLN A 511 29.01 10.79 -10.39
N THR A 512 29.04 10.16 -9.23
CA THR A 512 30.25 9.48 -8.71
C THR A 512 30.69 8.36 -9.65
N LEU A 513 29.75 7.57 -10.15
CA LEU A 513 30.03 6.50 -11.10
C LEU A 513 30.62 7.04 -12.41
N ASN A 514 30.05 8.09 -12.96
CA ASN A 514 30.55 8.73 -14.20
C ASN A 514 31.97 9.28 -14.03
N VAL A 515 32.26 9.94 -12.90
CA VAL A 515 33.62 10.42 -12.59
C VAL A 515 34.59 9.24 -12.53
N THR A 516 34.22 8.17 -11.82
CA THR A 516 35.07 6.97 -11.67
C THR A 516 35.31 6.28 -13.01
N LEU A 517 34.29 6.16 -13.86
CA LEU A 517 34.41 5.58 -15.21
C LEU A 517 35.37 6.41 -16.09
N THR A 518 35.23 7.73 -16.08
CA THR A 518 36.11 8.63 -16.85
C THR A 518 37.56 8.50 -16.40
N GLU A 519 37.80 8.41 -15.09
CA GLU A 519 39.14 8.23 -14.53
C GLU A 519 39.75 6.88 -14.91
N ARG A 520 38.92 5.81 -14.85
CA ARG A 520 39.32 4.48 -15.27
C ARG A 520 39.67 4.41 -16.76
N GLU A 521 38.87 5.04 -17.63
CA GLU A 521 39.19 5.12 -19.07
C GLU A 521 40.52 5.86 -19.33
N LYS A 522 40.80 6.94 -18.60
CA LYS A 522 42.04 7.65 -18.69
C LYS A 522 43.24 6.77 -18.32
N LEU A 523 43.11 6.00 -17.23
CA LEU A 523 44.15 5.06 -16.79
C LEU A 523 44.38 3.93 -17.81
N LEU A 524 43.31 3.40 -18.41
CA LEU A 524 43.39 2.39 -19.46
C LEU A 524 44.15 2.93 -20.69
N ARG A 525 43.83 4.12 -21.17
CA ARG A 525 44.54 4.79 -22.27
C ARG A 525 46.04 5.00 -21.95
N GLN A 526 46.37 5.41 -20.73
CA GLN A 526 47.77 5.54 -20.28
C GLN A 526 48.47 4.21 -20.27
N LYS A 527 47.85 3.18 -19.76
CA LYS A 527 48.40 1.78 -19.80
C LYS A 527 48.69 1.35 -21.22
N ASP A 528 47.77 1.55 -22.16
CA ASP A 528 47.94 1.13 -23.56
C ASP A 528 49.05 1.93 -24.26
N PHE A 529 49.18 3.21 -23.93
CA PHE A 529 50.26 4.03 -24.40
C PHE A 529 51.64 3.54 -23.89
N LEU A 530 51.74 3.22 -22.60
CA LEU A 530 52.97 2.69 -22.01
C LEU A 530 53.36 1.36 -22.58
N ILE A 531 52.42 0.45 -22.83
CA ILE A 531 52.67 -0.84 -23.45
C ILE A 531 53.23 -0.64 -24.86
N ARG A 532 52.68 0.25 -25.68
CA ARG A 532 53.19 0.54 -27.02
C ARG A 532 54.61 1.12 -26.96
N GLU A 533 54.90 2.04 -26.05
CA GLU A 533 56.22 2.62 -25.90
C GLU A 533 57.27 1.57 -25.49
N VAL A 534 56.96 0.70 -24.54
CA VAL A 534 57.82 -0.39 -24.13
C VAL A 534 58.16 -1.30 -25.32
N ASN A 535 57.16 -1.64 -26.14
CA ASN A 535 57.33 -2.46 -27.30
C ASN A 535 58.22 -1.84 -28.37
N HIS A 536 58.01 -0.54 -28.64
CA HIS A 536 58.91 0.20 -29.52
C HIS A 536 60.36 0.23 -29.03
N ARG A 537 60.59 0.38 -27.74
CA ARG A 537 61.93 0.33 -27.16
C ARG A 537 62.58 -1.02 -27.24
N VAL A 538 61.84 -2.11 -27.03
CA VAL A 538 62.37 -3.47 -27.19
C VAL A 538 62.74 -3.73 -28.63
N GLN A 539 61.93 -3.33 -29.62
CA GLN A 539 62.27 -3.44 -31.04
C GLN A 539 63.58 -2.69 -31.42
N ASN A 540 63.66 -1.46 -30.94
CA ASN A 540 64.86 -0.63 -31.16
C ASN A 540 66.11 -1.26 -30.54
N SER A 541 65.97 -1.83 -29.32
CA SER A 541 67.11 -2.52 -28.67
C SER A 541 67.56 -3.75 -29.43
N LEU A 542 66.62 -4.56 -29.91
CA LEU A 542 66.94 -5.74 -30.73
C LEU A 542 67.64 -5.37 -32.04
N GLN A 543 67.17 -4.30 -32.72
CA GLN A 543 67.83 -3.79 -33.93
C GLN A 543 69.26 -3.27 -33.67
N LEU A 544 69.48 -2.57 -32.57
CA LEU A 544 70.82 -2.08 -32.18
C LEU A 544 71.75 -3.25 -31.90
N VAL A 545 71.29 -4.29 -31.18
CA VAL A 545 72.11 -5.51 -30.91
C VAL A 545 72.45 -6.24 -32.21
N ALA A 546 71.47 -6.44 -33.13
CA ALA A 546 71.68 -7.02 -34.44
C ALA A 546 72.72 -6.24 -35.27
N SER A 547 72.62 -4.89 -35.25
CA SER A 547 73.58 -4.04 -35.96
C SER A 547 74.98 -4.09 -35.35
N PHE A 548 75.11 -4.15 -34.04
CA PHE A 548 76.37 -4.30 -33.34
C PHE A 548 77.03 -5.62 -33.68
N LEU A 549 76.32 -6.74 -33.69
CA LEU A 549 76.81 -8.06 -34.09
C LEU A 549 77.31 -8.01 -35.54
N LYS A 550 76.60 -7.33 -36.45
CA LYS A 550 76.97 -7.16 -37.84
C LYS A 550 78.30 -6.39 -38.00
N LEU A 551 78.49 -5.35 -37.19
CA LEU A 551 79.76 -4.57 -37.18
C LEU A 551 80.92 -5.43 -36.64
N GLN A 552 80.72 -6.19 -35.57
CA GLN A 552 81.74 -7.09 -35.01
C GLN A 552 82.11 -8.18 -35.96
N SER A 553 81.20 -8.79 -36.68
CA SER A 553 81.50 -9.80 -37.72
C SER A 553 82.36 -9.24 -38.85
N ARG A 554 82.18 -7.98 -39.24
CA ARG A 554 83.03 -7.31 -40.27
C ARG A 554 84.44 -7.01 -39.83
N SER A 555 84.66 -6.86 -38.53
CA SER A 555 85.96 -6.48 -37.95
C SER A 555 86.84 -7.67 -37.54
N THR A 556 86.26 -8.84 -37.48
CA THR A 556 86.95 -10.08 -37.02
C THR A 556 87.53 -10.83 -38.17
N LYS A 557 88.84 -11.20 -38.10
CA LYS A 557 89.56 -11.92 -39.11
C LYS A 557 89.61 -13.46 -38.92
N ASN A 558 88.88 -13.92 -37.89
CA ASN A 558 88.79 -15.36 -37.60
C ASN A 558 87.51 -15.95 -38.15
N ASP A 559 87.56 -16.91 -39.03
CA ASP A 559 86.40 -17.49 -39.71
C ASP A 559 85.43 -18.21 -38.75
N GLU A 560 85.91 -18.84 -37.67
CA GLU A 560 85.12 -19.51 -36.68
C GLU A 560 84.29 -18.49 -35.83
N THR A 561 84.92 -17.37 -35.49
CA THR A 561 84.24 -16.31 -34.77
C THR A 561 83.20 -15.58 -35.64
N ASN A 562 83.46 -15.38 -36.93
CA ASN A 562 82.52 -14.80 -37.88
C ASN A 562 81.30 -15.68 -38.07
N THR A 563 81.51 -16.98 -38.14
CA THR A 563 80.40 -17.94 -38.22
C THR A 563 79.51 -17.92 -37.00
N SER A 564 80.10 -17.84 -35.81
CA SER A 564 79.40 -17.77 -34.55
C SER A 564 78.60 -16.40 -34.39
N LEU A 565 79.18 -15.27 -34.81
CA LEU A 565 78.50 -13.97 -34.82
C LEU A 565 77.36 -13.91 -35.82
N ALA A 566 77.48 -14.49 -37.01
CA ALA A 566 76.46 -14.61 -38.03
C ALA A 566 75.29 -15.46 -37.54
N GLU A 567 75.59 -16.50 -36.77
CA GLU A 567 74.57 -17.34 -36.13
C GLU A 567 73.80 -16.61 -35.04
N ALA A 568 74.49 -15.85 -34.15
CA ALA A 568 73.86 -15.03 -33.16
C ALA A 568 72.94 -13.92 -33.75
N GLN A 569 73.40 -13.34 -34.90
CA GLN A 569 72.63 -12.35 -35.64
C GLN A 569 71.30 -12.92 -36.18
N ARG A 570 71.37 -14.14 -36.79
CA ARG A 570 70.15 -14.81 -37.28
C ARG A 570 69.14 -15.11 -36.15
N ARG A 571 69.63 -15.51 -34.97
CA ARG A 571 68.80 -15.78 -33.81
C ARG A 571 68.10 -14.51 -33.32
N ILE A 572 68.80 -13.39 -33.24
CA ILE A 572 68.21 -12.10 -32.85
C ILE A 572 67.21 -11.60 -33.89
N ALA A 573 67.47 -11.82 -35.19
CA ALA A 573 66.55 -11.49 -36.25
C ALA A 573 65.19 -12.27 -36.08
N ALA A 574 65.27 -13.57 -35.78
CA ALA A 574 64.14 -14.41 -35.53
C ALA A 574 63.30 -13.94 -34.33
N ILE A 575 63.95 -13.55 -33.21
CA ILE A 575 63.30 -12.99 -32.03
C ILE A 575 62.61 -11.63 -32.38
N GLY A 576 63.34 -10.80 -33.17
CA GLY A 576 62.79 -9.49 -33.61
C GLY A 576 61.57 -9.63 -34.52
N LEU A 577 61.52 -10.66 -35.35
CA LEU A 577 60.36 -10.92 -36.20
C LEU A 577 59.11 -11.28 -35.38
N VAL A 578 59.28 -12.17 -34.40
CA VAL A 578 58.21 -12.55 -33.49
C VAL A 578 57.68 -11.33 -32.72
N HIS A 579 58.61 -10.55 -32.15
CA HIS A 579 58.22 -9.39 -31.38
C HIS A 579 57.51 -8.33 -32.23
N ARG A 580 57.85 -8.16 -33.51
CA ARG A 580 57.12 -7.26 -34.43
C ARG A 580 55.70 -7.74 -34.70
N ARG A 581 55.45 -9.05 -34.81
CA ARG A 581 54.13 -9.58 -35.10
C ARG A 581 53.21 -9.62 -33.90
N LEU A 582 53.72 -9.94 -32.71
CA LEU A 582 52.96 -9.96 -31.45
C LEU A 582 52.20 -8.68 -31.15
N TYR A 583 52.73 -7.56 -31.62
CA TYR A 583 52.25 -6.24 -31.27
C TYR A 583 51.66 -5.44 -32.44
N ARG A 584 51.53 -6.11 -33.64
CA ARG A 584 50.93 -5.48 -34.82
C ARG A 584 49.43 -5.84 -34.98
N ASP A 585 49.04 -7.02 -34.55
CA ASP A 585 47.66 -7.46 -34.53
C ASP A 585 47.11 -7.36 -33.10
N GLU A 586 46.03 -6.61 -32.92
CA GLU A 586 45.34 -6.35 -31.63
C GLU A 586 44.73 -7.61 -30.97
N THR A 587 45.05 -8.81 -31.44
CA THR A 587 44.54 -10.06 -30.90
C THR A 587 45.41 -10.57 -29.75
N PHE A 588 44.85 -10.52 -28.59
CA PHE A 588 45.37 -10.94 -27.28
C PHE A 588 46.23 -12.22 -27.31
N GLY A 589 47.56 -12.07 -27.43
CA GLY A 589 48.54 -13.09 -27.02
C GLY A 589 48.54 -14.41 -27.79
N VAL A 590 47.73 -14.57 -28.83
CA VAL A 590 47.60 -15.79 -29.64
C VAL A 590 48.06 -15.53 -31.08
N ILE A 591 48.87 -16.45 -31.66
CA ILE A 591 49.45 -16.28 -32.99
C ILE A 591 49.08 -17.51 -33.85
N ASP A 592 48.81 -17.27 -35.13
CA ASP A 592 48.79 -18.34 -36.15
C ASP A 592 50.21 -18.81 -36.47
N LEU A 593 50.57 -19.97 -35.94
CA LEU A 593 51.88 -20.57 -36.10
C LEU A 593 52.21 -20.83 -37.57
N SER A 594 51.25 -21.17 -38.40
CA SER A 594 51.47 -21.48 -39.83
C SER A 594 52.03 -20.25 -40.57
N ARG A 595 51.37 -19.09 -40.41
CA ARG A 595 51.82 -17.83 -40.99
C ARG A 595 53.15 -17.35 -40.42
N TYR A 596 53.34 -17.53 -39.11
CA TYR A 596 54.59 -17.17 -38.48
C TYR A 596 55.76 -18.01 -39.02
N LEU A 597 55.62 -19.35 -39.13
CA LEU A 597 56.66 -20.23 -39.66
C LEU A 597 56.93 -20.00 -41.16
N GLU A 598 55.89 -19.68 -41.94
CA GLU A 598 56.06 -19.33 -43.35
C GLU A 598 57.01 -18.14 -43.53
N GLU A 599 56.73 -17.02 -42.83
CA GLU A 599 57.55 -15.81 -42.93
C GLU A 599 58.96 -16.03 -42.35
N LEU A 600 59.04 -16.72 -41.21
CA LEU A 600 60.35 -17.05 -40.61
C LEU A 600 61.21 -17.89 -41.54
N CYS A 601 60.68 -18.91 -42.15
CA CYS A 601 61.42 -19.80 -43.04
C CYS A 601 61.82 -19.09 -44.32
N LEU A 602 60.98 -18.28 -44.92
CA LEU A 602 61.29 -17.45 -46.06
C LEU A 602 62.44 -16.43 -45.76
N GLU A 603 62.39 -15.75 -44.63
CA GLU A 603 63.43 -14.80 -44.21
C GLU A 603 64.75 -15.52 -43.90
N LEU A 604 64.68 -16.65 -43.23
CA LEU A 604 65.86 -17.48 -42.96
C LEU A 604 66.50 -17.98 -44.25
N CYS A 605 65.76 -18.59 -45.18
CA CYS A 605 66.29 -19.10 -46.45
C CYS A 605 66.86 -17.95 -47.31
N SER A 606 66.19 -16.80 -47.37
CA SER A 606 66.72 -15.62 -48.08
C SER A 606 68.02 -15.15 -47.45
N SER A 607 68.18 -15.20 -46.11
CA SER A 607 69.40 -14.78 -45.38
C SER A 607 70.57 -15.75 -45.62
N ILE A 608 70.32 -17.00 -45.93
CA ILE A 608 71.36 -18.02 -46.26
C ILE A 608 71.78 -17.91 -47.76
N GLY A 609 70.84 -17.57 -48.64
CA GLY A 609 71.06 -17.31 -50.04
C GLY A 609 69.77 -17.44 -50.85
N GLU A 610 69.59 -16.65 -51.92
CA GLU A 610 68.35 -16.64 -52.72
C GLU A 610 67.99 -18.00 -53.31
N ASP A 611 68.93 -18.83 -53.62
CA ASP A 611 68.74 -20.14 -54.17
C ASP A 611 68.12 -21.15 -53.16
N TRP A 612 68.29 -20.88 -51.84
CA TRP A 612 67.64 -21.67 -50.78
C TRP A 612 66.16 -21.50 -50.78
N THR A 613 65.66 -20.29 -51.10
CA THR A 613 64.23 -20.03 -51.14
C THR A 613 63.56 -20.83 -52.25
N ARG A 614 64.23 -21.14 -53.36
CA ARG A 614 63.72 -21.99 -54.44
C ARG A 614 63.65 -23.46 -54.09
N GLN A 615 64.45 -23.90 -53.13
CA GLN A 615 64.52 -25.31 -52.67
C GLN A 615 63.58 -25.53 -51.42
N LEU A 616 62.96 -24.48 -50.88
CA LEU A 616 62.08 -24.58 -49.73
C LEU A 616 60.68 -25.02 -50.12
N THR A 617 60.21 -26.10 -49.48
CA THR A 617 58.81 -26.56 -49.57
C THR A 617 58.13 -26.44 -48.21
N LEU A 618 57.00 -25.71 -48.13
CA LEU A 618 56.25 -25.53 -46.92
C LEU A 618 54.93 -26.29 -47.04
N SER A 619 54.55 -27.01 -45.97
CA SER A 619 53.26 -27.67 -45.80
C SER A 619 52.78 -27.40 -44.37
N LEU A 620 52.12 -26.31 -44.21
CA LEU A 620 51.80 -25.73 -42.88
C LEU A 620 50.31 -25.75 -42.62
N THR A 621 49.85 -26.55 -41.69
CA THR A 621 48.45 -26.53 -41.19
C THR A 621 48.25 -25.36 -40.25
N PRO A 622 47.16 -24.53 -40.39
CA PRO A 622 46.87 -23.47 -39.45
C PRO A 622 46.76 -23.96 -38.02
N ALA A 623 47.44 -23.27 -37.09
CA ALA A 623 47.42 -23.60 -35.66
C ALA A 623 47.61 -22.35 -34.83
N LEU A 624 46.65 -22.10 -33.92
CA LEU A 624 46.72 -20.99 -32.97
C LEU A 624 47.45 -21.41 -31.71
N ILE A 625 48.47 -20.66 -31.31
CA ILE A 625 49.27 -20.93 -30.10
C ILE A 625 49.61 -19.64 -29.38
N SER A 626 50.02 -19.74 -28.12
CA SER A 626 50.55 -18.57 -27.39
C SER A 626 51.83 -18.04 -28.03
N ALA A 627 52.02 -16.74 -27.92
CA ALA A 627 53.17 -16.05 -28.48
C ALA A 627 54.52 -16.58 -27.96
N ASP A 628 54.61 -16.88 -26.67
CA ASP A 628 55.80 -17.43 -26.04
C ASP A 628 56.18 -18.81 -26.65
N ARG A 629 55.18 -19.63 -26.93
CA ARG A 629 55.39 -20.92 -27.60
C ARG A 629 55.82 -20.75 -29.05
N ALA A 630 55.21 -19.78 -29.77
CA ALA A 630 55.60 -19.48 -31.15
C ALA A 630 57.07 -19.07 -31.24
N ILE A 631 57.55 -18.19 -30.31
CA ILE A 631 58.98 -17.80 -30.23
C ILE A 631 59.86 -19.02 -30.07
N ASN A 632 59.55 -19.88 -29.13
CA ASN A 632 60.35 -21.06 -28.81
C ASN A 632 60.36 -22.06 -29.96
N ILE A 633 59.22 -22.29 -30.64
CA ILE A 633 59.16 -23.15 -31.85
C ILE A 633 59.97 -22.51 -32.98
N GLY A 634 59.86 -21.20 -33.19
CA GLY A 634 60.63 -20.48 -34.21
C GLY A 634 62.16 -20.60 -34.02
N LEU A 635 62.60 -20.51 -32.77
CA LEU A 635 64.01 -20.72 -32.42
C LEU A 635 64.48 -22.13 -32.79
N VAL A 636 63.66 -23.13 -32.45
CA VAL A 636 64.03 -24.55 -32.80
C VAL A 636 64.07 -24.78 -34.32
N VAL A 637 63.04 -24.24 -35.04
CA VAL A 637 63.02 -24.35 -36.53
C VAL A 637 64.21 -23.59 -37.13
N THR A 638 64.56 -22.41 -36.58
CA THR A 638 65.75 -21.66 -37.05
C THR A 638 67.01 -22.50 -36.93
N GLU A 639 67.27 -23.16 -35.81
CA GLU A 639 68.39 -24.02 -35.57
C GLU A 639 68.39 -25.21 -36.47
N LEU A 640 67.26 -25.90 -36.69
CA LEU A 640 67.12 -27.02 -37.57
C LEU A 640 67.42 -26.66 -39.04
N VAL A 641 66.93 -25.51 -39.52
CA VAL A 641 67.23 -25.02 -40.89
C VAL A 641 68.67 -24.66 -41.01
N ILE A 642 69.30 -24.02 -40.03
CA ILE A 642 70.76 -23.72 -40.04
C ILE A 642 71.56 -25.01 -40.02
N ASN A 643 71.17 -26.03 -39.24
CA ASN A 643 71.82 -27.31 -39.17
C ASN A 643 71.73 -28.07 -40.50
N THR A 644 70.60 -28.06 -41.19
CA THR A 644 70.42 -28.61 -42.51
C THR A 644 71.38 -27.96 -43.52
N SER A 645 71.45 -26.64 -43.54
CA SER A 645 72.40 -25.97 -44.44
C SER A 645 73.86 -26.35 -44.19
N LYS A 646 74.26 -26.50 -42.93
CA LYS A 646 75.67 -26.79 -42.58
C LYS A 646 76.06 -28.23 -42.74
N TYR A 647 75.20 -29.15 -42.32
CA TYR A 647 75.59 -30.54 -42.16
C TYR A 647 75.03 -31.50 -43.27
N ALA A 648 73.92 -31.10 -43.92
CA ALA A 648 73.35 -31.91 -44.99
C ALA A 648 73.86 -31.51 -46.36
N TYR A 649 74.26 -30.24 -46.54
CA TYR A 649 74.58 -29.68 -47.86
C TYR A 649 75.87 -28.86 -47.87
N ASP A 650 76.63 -28.84 -46.78
CA ASP A 650 77.91 -28.15 -46.65
C ASP A 650 77.84 -26.69 -47.16
N GLY A 651 76.74 -25.99 -46.87
CA GLY A 651 76.43 -24.62 -47.29
C GLY A 651 75.89 -24.48 -48.72
N ALA A 652 75.88 -25.52 -49.56
CA ALA A 652 75.24 -25.45 -50.87
C ALA A 652 73.70 -25.58 -50.82
N PRO A 653 72.95 -24.94 -51.73
CA PRO A 653 71.49 -25.04 -51.72
C PRO A 653 70.99 -26.43 -52.04
N GLY A 654 70.07 -26.98 -51.25
CA GLY A 654 69.45 -28.29 -51.43
C GLY A 654 68.00 -28.35 -50.95
N PRO A 655 67.27 -29.40 -51.35
CA PRO A 655 65.85 -29.54 -50.99
C PRO A 655 65.62 -29.55 -49.50
N LEU A 656 64.82 -28.55 -48.99
CA LEU A 656 64.40 -28.39 -47.62
C LEU A 656 62.88 -28.40 -47.54
N SER A 657 62.32 -29.28 -46.75
CA SER A 657 60.87 -29.35 -46.53
C SER A 657 60.55 -29.15 -45.07
N ILE A 658 59.59 -28.21 -44.81
CA ILE A 658 59.11 -27.91 -43.44
C ILE A 658 57.61 -28.14 -43.43
N ALA A 659 57.20 -29.00 -42.51
CA ALA A 659 55.77 -29.26 -42.35
C ALA A 659 55.29 -29.02 -40.90
N LEU A 660 54.12 -28.48 -40.76
CA LEU A 660 53.38 -28.31 -39.52
C LEU A 660 52.13 -29.19 -39.63
N THR A 661 51.96 -30.11 -38.72
CA THR A 661 50.80 -31.01 -38.67
C THR A 661 50.19 -31.05 -37.27
N LEU A 662 48.87 -31.25 -37.23
CA LEU A 662 48.12 -31.46 -36.02
C LEU A 662 47.60 -32.90 -36.02
N HIS A 663 47.94 -33.70 -35.01
CA HIS A 663 47.45 -35.07 -34.81
C HIS A 663 46.97 -35.20 -33.36
N ASP A 664 45.70 -35.54 -33.19
CA ASP A 664 45.04 -35.68 -31.90
C ASP A 664 45.33 -34.45 -30.98
N ASP A 665 45.98 -34.65 -29.85
CA ASP A 665 46.37 -33.61 -28.91
C ASP A 665 47.78 -33.07 -29.06
N ARG A 666 48.43 -33.32 -30.22
CA ARG A 666 49.83 -32.93 -30.45
C ARG A 666 50.00 -32.12 -31.73
N LEU A 667 50.80 -31.09 -31.61
CA LEU A 667 51.32 -30.30 -32.70
C LEU A 667 52.73 -30.85 -33.08
N ALA A 668 52.98 -31.15 -34.35
CA ALA A 668 54.29 -31.63 -34.82
C ALA A 668 54.82 -30.66 -35.89
N VAL A 669 56.04 -30.17 -35.67
CA VAL A 669 56.80 -29.43 -36.66
C VAL A 669 57.94 -30.35 -37.13
N SER A 670 58.03 -30.57 -38.43
CA SER A 670 59.11 -31.37 -39.01
C SER A 670 59.95 -30.57 -40.00
N VAL A 671 61.26 -30.74 -39.94
CA VAL A 671 62.21 -30.16 -40.88
C VAL A 671 62.95 -31.40 -41.54
N SER A 672 62.90 -31.47 -42.85
CA SER A 672 63.45 -32.63 -43.59
C SER A 672 64.34 -32.15 -44.73
N ASP A 673 65.43 -32.83 -44.92
CA ASP A 673 66.39 -32.68 -46.04
C ASP A 673 66.59 -33.95 -46.83
N ARG A 674 67.35 -33.90 -47.93
CA ARG A 674 67.78 -35.02 -48.76
C ARG A 674 69.29 -35.06 -48.90
N GLY A 675 70.02 -34.49 -47.97
CA GLY A 675 71.47 -34.46 -48.00
C GLY A 675 72.17 -35.77 -47.55
N GLN A 676 73.48 -35.84 -47.66
CA GLN A 676 74.26 -36.96 -47.11
C GLN A 676 74.74 -36.56 -45.71
N HIS A 677 74.30 -37.30 -44.70
CA HIS A 677 74.69 -37.07 -43.32
C HIS A 677 75.76 -38.11 -42.90
N ASP A 678 77.06 -37.71 -42.87
CA ASP A 678 78.15 -38.56 -42.41
C ASP A 678 78.32 -38.56 -40.87
N ALA A 679 77.70 -37.63 -40.16
CA ALA A 679 77.79 -37.52 -38.72
C ALA A 679 76.52 -37.98 -37.97
N ASP A 680 76.70 -38.49 -36.75
CA ASP A 680 75.59 -38.81 -35.87
C ASP A 680 74.82 -37.50 -35.47
N PRO A 681 73.54 -37.41 -35.76
CA PRO A 681 72.72 -36.22 -35.39
C PRO A 681 72.73 -35.84 -33.89
N GLN A 682 73.24 -36.75 -33.05
CA GLN A 682 73.33 -36.57 -31.59
C GLN A 682 74.67 -36.06 -31.08
N SER A 683 75.59 -35.66 -31.95
CA SER A 683 76.92 -35.11 -31.53
C SER A 683 76.75 -33.79 -30.79
N SER A 684 77.43 -33.59 -29.65
CA SER A 684 77.26 -32.57 -28.61
C SER A 684 77.63 -31.17 -29.02
N GLY A 685 76.81 -30.48 -29.83
CA GLY A 685 76.98 -29.05 -30.12
C GLY A 685 76.07 -28.15 -29.20
N PHE A 686 76.42 -26.84 -29.11
CA PHE A 686 75.64 -25.89 -28.34
C PHE A 686 74.20 -25.79 -28.85
N GLY A 687 73.95 -25.83 -30.18
CA GLY A 687 72.63 -25.76 -30.77
C GLY A 687 71.70 -26.93 -30.35
N LEU A 688 72.25 -28.19 -30.30
CA LEU A 688 71.49 -29.32 -29.84
C LEU A 688 71.08 -29.22 -28.36
N ARG A 689 71.96 -28.75 -27.48
CA ARG A 689 71.65 -28.51 -26.07
C ARG A 689 70.59 -27.49 -25.92
N MET A 690 70.62 -26.35 -26.65
CA MET A 690 69.63 -25.32 -26.67
C MET A 690 68.27 -25.83 -27.19
N MET A 691 68.23 -26.50 -28.32
CA MET A 691 67.03 -27.10 -28.89
C MET A 691 66.36 -28.05 -27.90
N ASN A 692 67.13 -28.94 -27.28
CA ASN A 692 66.58 -29.87 -26.28
C ASN A 692 66.04 -29.14 -25.04
N ALA A 693 66.72 -28.08 -24.57
CA ALA A 693 66.22 -27.24 -23.45
C ALA A 693 64.92 -26.54 -23.82
N VAL A 694 64.85 -25.94 -25.01
CA VAL A 694 63.65 -25.25 -25.51
C VAL A 694 62.50 -26.25 -25.72
N VAL A 695 62.75 -27.38 -26.36
CA VAL A 695 61.73 -28.43 -26.61
C VAL A 695 61.22 -29.01 -25.26
N SER A 696 62.15 -29.23 -24.31
CA SER A 696 61.77 -29.68 -22.96
C SER A 696 60.94 -28.63 -22.21
N SER A 697 61.24 -27.35 -22.33
CA SER A 697 60.41 -26.25 -21.71
C SER A 697 59.00 -26.22 -22.30
N LEU A 698 58.81 -26.66 -23.53
CA LEU A 698 57.52 -26.79 -24.20
C LEU A 698 56.84 -28.16 -23.93
N SER A 699 57.39 -28.98 -23.02
CA SER A 699 56.89 -30.34 -22.74
C SER A 699 56.87 -31.20 -24.00
N GLY A 700 57.79 -30.97 -24.93
CA GLY A 700 57.90 -31.60 -26.22
C GLY A 700 58.94 -32.69 -26.28
N VAL A 701 59.02 -33.33 -27.44
CA VAL A 701 60.05 -34.35 -27.78
C VAL A 701 60.62 -34.07 -29.17
N LEU A 702 61.95 -34.02 -29.27
CA LEU A 702 62.64 -33.92 -30.53
C LEU A 702 63.13 -35.30 -30.91
N LYS A 703 62.78 -35.81 -32.14
CA LYS A 703 63.18 -37.05 -32.70
C LYS A 703 63.83 -36.84 -34.05
N TYR A 704 64.80 -37.71 -34.39
CA TYR A 704 65.44 -37.72 -35.70
C TYR A 704 65.15 -39.03 -36.39
N ASP A 705 64.58 -38.98 -37.59
CA ASP A 705 64.32 -40.14 -38.46
C ASP A 705 65.27 -40.10 -39.68
N ARG A 706 66.05 -41.15 -39.93
CA ARG A 706 66.89 -41.24 -41.13
C ARG A 706 66.03 -41.55 -42.33
N LEU A 707 66.18 -40.76 -43.36
CA LEU A 707 65.58 -40.96 -44.67
C LEU A 707 66.64 -41.53 -45.58
N ASN A 708 66.29 -42.07 -46.76
CA ASN A 708 67.28 -42.60 -47.70
C ASN A 708 67.09 -41.96 -49.09
N PRO A 709 67.77 -40.88 -49.46
CA PRO A 709 68.74 -40.11 -48.63
C PRO A 709 68.05 -39.04 -47.79
N GLY A 710 68.70 -38.56 -46.69
CA GLY A 710 68.35 -37.41 -45.90
C GLY A 710 68.04 -37.71 -44.44
N LEU A 711 67.68 -36.63 -43.71
CA LEU A 711 67.28 -36.66 -42.30
C LEU A 711 65.97 -35.89 -42.13
N ARG A 712 65.12 -36.34 -41.23
CA ARG A 712 63.95 -35.64 -40.78
C ARG A 712 64.04 -35.39 -39.25
N ALA A 713 64.02 -34.17 -38.84
CA ALA A 713 63.86 -33.79 -37.43
C ALA A 713 62.37 -33.46 -37.15
N VAL A 714 61.82 -34.09 -36.16
CA VAL A 714 60.44 -33.92 -35.78
C VAL A 714 60.34 -33.41 -34.32
N VAL A 715 59.76 -32.25 -34.14
CA VAL A 715 59.45 -31.67 -32.82
C VAL A 715 57.95 -31.87 -32.57
N SER A 716 57.63 -32.69 -31.58
CA SER A 716 56.24 -32.98 -31.21
C SER A 716 55.93 -32.35 -29.84
N LEU A 717 54.90 -31.50 -29.79
CA LEU A 717 54.49 -30.70 -28.63
C LEU A 717 53.04 -30.98 -28.28
N PRO A 718 52.64 -30.93 -26.99
CA PRO A 718 51.23 -30.96 -26.62
C PRO A 718 50.53 -29.67 -27.09
N ILE A 719 49.27 -29.77 -27.51
CA ILE A 719 48.44 -28.59 -27.82
C ILE A 719 48.09 -27.90 -26.49
N GLU A 720 48.22 -26.60 -26.46
CA GLU A 720 47.88 -25.78 -25.29
C GLU A 720 46.39 -25.40 -25.32
N ALA A 721 45.68 -25.52 -24.19
CA ALA A 721 44.37 -24.95 -24.05
C ALA A 721 44.48 -23.41 -24.05
N LEU A 722 43.89 -22.77 -25.03
CA LEU A 722 43.90 -21.30 -25.12
C LEU A 722 43.04 -20.68 -23.99
N PRO A 723 43.50 -19.59 -23.33
CA PRO A 723 42.68 -18.87 -22.38
C PRO A 723 41.47 -18.27 -23.09
N ASN A 724 40.26 -18.47 -22.55
CA ASN A 724 38.98 -17.98 -23.02
C ASN A 724 38.32 -18.68 -24.22
N GLY A 725 38.01 -20.01 -24.11
CA GLY A 725 36.90 -20.57 -24.90
C GLY A 725 36.95 -20.44 -26.42
N MET A 726 38.07 -20.03 -27.00
CA MET A 726 38.32 -20.12 -28.44
C MET A 726 38.70 -21.55 -28.77
N GLU A 727 37.75 -22.36 -29.22
CA GLU A 727 38.01 -23.63 -29.85
C GLU A 727 38.94 -23.40 -31.04
N THR A 728 39.92 -24.27 -31.20
CA THR A 728 40.74 -24.37 -32.40
C THR A 728 39.81 -24.68 -33.57
N GLY A 729 39.25 -23.62 -34.17
CA GLY A 729 38.30 -23.73 -35.28
C GLY A 729 39.00 -24.28 -36.50
N LEU A 730 38.79 -25.55 -36.75
CA LEU A 730 38.90 -26.11 -38.10
C LEU A 730 37.60 -25.77 -38.84
N PRO A 731 37.61 -25.09 -39.98
CA PRO A 731 36.49 -25.11 -40.87
C PRO A 731 36.31 -26.51 -41.42
N HIS A 732 35.11 -27.08 -41.23
CA HIS A 732 34.66 -28.30 -41.91
C HIS A 732 34.67 -28.16 -43.44
#